data_bf2487284930e9aa752aa53dbc014f66
#
_entry.id   bf2487284930e9aa752aa53dbc014f66
#
_cell.length_a   1.000
_cell.length_b   1.000
_cell.length_c   1.000
_cell.angle_alpha   90.00
_cell.angle_beta   90.00
_cell.angle_gamma   90.00
#
_symmetry.space_group_name_H-M   'P 1'
#
loop_
_entity.id
_entity.type
_entity.pdbx_description
1 polymer ?
#
loop_
_entity_poly.entity_id
_entity_poly.type
_entity_poly.pdbx_seq_one_letter_code
_entity_poly.pdbx_strand_id
1 'polypeptide(L)'
;MQEQYRPEDIESNVQLHWQEKQTFKVTEDDSKEKYYCLSMLPYPSGRLHMGHVRNYTIGDVISRYQRMLGKNVLQPIGWDAFGLPAEGAAVKNNTAPAPWTYDNIEYMKNQLKLLGFGYDWDREIATCQPEYYRWEQWFFTKLYEKGLVYKKTSAVNWCPHDLTVLANEQVIDGCCWRCDTKVERKEIPQWFIKITAYADQLLNDLDTLESWPEQVKTMQRNWIGRSEGVEITFDVAGSEEKLTVYTTRPDTFMGATYVAVAAGHPLAQQGARNNPALTDFIDECRNTKVAEAEMATMEKKGMPTGLFVVHPLSGEKLPVWVANFVLMEYGTGAVMAVPTHDQRDWEFATKYDLPIKPVILNLDGSQPDVSAEAMTDKGVLFNSGEFDGLDNEAGFNAIADKLVAKGVGQRKVNYRLRDWGVSRQRYWGAPIPMVTLEDGTVMPTPEDQLPVILPEDVVMDGITSPIKADPEWAKTTVNGQPALRETDTFDTFMESSWYYARYTCPQYDQGMLDPAAANYWLPVDQYIGGIEHAIMHLMYFRFFHKLMRDAGLVDSDEPAKRLLCQGMVLADAFYYTGNSGERVWVSPVDATVERDDKGRIIKATDPQGRELVYAGMSKMSKSKNNGIDPQEMVEKYGADTVRLFMMFASPAEMTLEWQESGVEGANRFLKRVWKLAYDHVEKGAVQPLDVASLNEEQKALRRDLHKTIAKVTDDIGRRQTFNTAIAAVMELMNKLARAPQESEQDRALLQEALLAVVRMLYPFTPHVCFALWQALGGEGDVDTAPWPVADEQAMVEDSKLVVVQVNGKVRAKITVSADATEEQVRARAAEEHLVAKYLDGVTIRKVIYVPGKLLNLVVG
;
A
#
# COMPACT_ATOMS: atom_id res chain seq x y z
N MET A 1 -20.31 -30.35 -24.19
CA MET A 1 -18.97 -29.78 -23.94
C MET A 1 -17.92 -30.54 -24.72
N GLN A 2 -16.78 -29.93 -25.04
CA GLN A 2 -15.66 -30.58 -25.70
C GLN A 2 -14.89 -31.45 -24.72
N GLU A 3 -14.23 -32.48 -25.20
CA GLU A 3 -13.43 -33.43 -24.38
C GLU A 3 -12.23 -32.73 -23.74
N GLN A 4 -11.54 -31.86 -24.50
CA GLN A 4 -10.34 -31.17 -24.07
C GLN A 4 -10.64 -29.72 -23.65
N TYR A 5 -9.98 -29.29 -22.60
CA TYR A 5 -9.99 -27.91 -22.17
C TYR A 5 -9.17 -27.03 -23.13
N ARG A 6 -9.85 -26.09 -23.79
CA ARG A 6 -9.26 -25.15 -24.75
C ARG A 6 -9.64 -23.71 -24.33
N PRO A 7 -8.75 -23.02 -23.62
CA PRO A 7 -9.04 -21.66 -23.16
C PRO A 7 -9.42 -20.71 -24.31
N GLU A 8 -8.75 -20.82 -25.44
CA GLU A 8 -8.95 -20.02 -26.64
C GLU A 8 -10.38 -20.08 -27.18
N ASP A 9 -11.04 -21.25 -27.05
CA ASP A 9 -12.43 -21.43 -27.49
C ASP A 9 -13.46 -20.96 -26.47
N ILE A 10 -13.06 -20.84 -25.22
CA ILE A 10 -13.95 -20.52 -24.09
C ILE A 10 -13.92 -19.03 -23.77
N GLU A 11 -12.73 -18.47 -23.59
CA GLU A 11 -12.56 -17.14 -22.96
C GLU A 11 -13.19 -16.02 -23.79
N SER A 12 -12.94 -16.01 -25.08
CA SER A 12 -13.53 -15.00 -25.97
C SER A 12 -15.04 -15.06 -26.02
N ASN A 13 -15.61 -16.27 -26.03
CA ASN A 13 -17.07 -16.46 -26.07
C ASN A 13 -17.72 -16.02 -24.75
N VAL A 14 -17.11 -16.32 -23.62
CA VAL A 14 -17.63 -15.91 -22.31
C VAL A 14 -17.54 -14.39 -22.15
N GLN A 15 -16.46 -13.78 -22.57
CA GLN A 15 -16.27 -12.32 -22.54
C GLN A 15 -17.30 -11.61 -23.42
N LEU A 16 -17.60 -12.16 -24.60
CA LEU A 16 -18.65 -11.63 -25.48
C LEU A 16 -20.02 -11.70 -24.81
N HIS A 17 -20.33 -12.84 -24.18
CA HIS A 17 -21.58 -13.02 -23.43
C HIS A 17 -21.73 -11.97 -22.32
N TRP A 18 -20.67 -11.74 -21.52
CA TRP A 18 -20.70 -10.72 -20.48
C TRP A 18 -20.95 -9.31 -21.04
N GLN A 19 -20.34 -9.02 -22.19
CA GLN A 19 -20.52 -7.74 -22.87
C GLN A 19 -21.98 -7.56 -23.37
N GLU A 20 -22.52 -8.56 -24.01
CA GLU A 20 -23.89 -8.52 -24.53
C GLU A 20 -24.93 -8.44 -23.41
N LYS A 21 -24.74 -9.15 -22.32
CA LYS A 21 -25.60 -9.15 -21.14
C LYS A 21 -25.39 -7.94 -20.24
N GLN A 22 -24.29 -7.18 -20.43
CA GLN A 22 -23.89 -6.12 -19.51
C GLN A 22 -23.80 -6.62 -18.05
N THR A 23 -23.19 -7.79 -17.86
CA THR A 23 -23.18 -8.53 -16.59
C THR A 23 -22.64 -7.70 -15.42
N PHE A 24 -21.66 -6.84 -15.66
CA PHE A 24 -20.98 -6.09 -14.61
C PHE A 24 -21.42 -4.63 -14.51
N LYS A 25 -22.36 -4.22 -15.32
CA LYS A 25 -22.97 -2.90 -15.22
C LYS A 25 -23.85 -2.84 -13.97
N VAL A 26 -23.67 -1.79 -13.17
CA VAL A 26 -24.43 -1.61 -11.93
C VAL A 26 -25.03 -0.21 -11.84
N THR A 27 -26.15 -0.15 -11.14
CA THR A 27 -26.80 1.08 -10.72
C THR A 27 -27.09 1.01 -9.23
N GLU A 28 -27.39 2.14 -8.63
CA GLU A 28 -27.81 2.21 -7.23
C GLU A 28 -29.13 1.41 -7.05
N ASP A 29 -29.16 0.54 -6.06
CA ASP A 29 -30.32 -0.31 -5.75
C ASP A 29 -30.42 -0.48 -4.23
N ASP A 30 -31.37 0.25 -3.61
CA ASP A 30 -31.55 0.23 -2.16
C ASP A 30 -32.07 -1.11 -1.62
N SER A 31 -32.59 -2.00 -2.50
CA SER A 31 -33.06 -3.33 -2.12
C SER A 31 -31.91 -4.33 -1.87
N LYS A 32 -30.69 -3.99 -2.26
CA LYS A 32 -29.51 -4.84 -2.10
C LYS A 32 -28.45 -4.15 -1.24
N GLU A 33 -27.73 -4.94 -0.48
CA GLU A 33 -26.50 -4.47 0.16
C GLU A 33 -25.46 -4.14 -0.91
N LYS A 34 -24.93 -2.93 -0.86
CA LYS A 34 -23.89 -2.51 -1.80
C LYS A 34 -22.54 -3.09 -1.41
N TYR A 35 -21.67 -3.28 -2.39
CA TYR A 35 -20.28 -3.59 -2.15
C TYR A 35 -19.41 -2.89 -3.20
N TYR A 36 -18.54 -2.00 -2.74
CA TYR A 36 -17.63 -1.26 -3.59
C TYR A 36 -16.23 -1.84 -3.42
N CYS A 37 -15.73 -2.53 -4.44
CA CYS A 37 -14.40 -3.11 -4.48
C CYS A 37 -13.55 -2.34 -5.49
N LEU A 38 -12.44 -1.77 -5.02
CA LEU A 38 -11.60 -0.92 -5.83
C LEU A 38 -10.14 -1.30 -5.72
N SER A 39 -9.53 -1.66 -6.84
CA SER A 39 -8.08 -1.69 -7.00
C SER A 39 -7.57 -0.30 -7.40
N MET A 40 -6.40 0.09 -6.89
CA MET A 40 -5.81 1.39 -7.23
C MET A 40 -5.68 1.51 -8.75
N LEU A 41 -6.09 2.68 -9.27
CA LEU A 41 -6.12 2.90 -10.72
C LEU A 41 -4.71 2.87 -11.32
N PRO A 42 -4.54 2.29 -12.52
CA PRO A 42 -3.25 2.18 -13.16
C PRO A 42 -2.83 3.47 -13.85
N TYR A 43 -1.53 3.67 -13.94
CA TYR A 43 -0.93 4.64 -14.83
C TYR A 43 -0.78 4.02 -16.23
N PRO A 44 -1.21 4.71 -17.31
CA PRO A 44 -1.12 4.15 -18.67
C PRO A 44 0.31 4.24 -19.22
N SER A 45 1.17 3.35 -18.78
CA SER A 45 2.61 3.33 -19.05
C SER A 45 3.01 2.55 -20.29
N GLY A 46 2.07 1.92 -20.98
CA GLY A 46 2.28 1.15 -22.22
C GLY A 46 1.74 -0.26 -22.15
N ARG A 47 2.15 -1.06 -21.21
CA ARG A 47 1.73 -2.45 -21.03
C ARG A 47 1.44 -2.74 -19.57
N LEU A 48 0.51 -3.65 -19.33
CA LEU A 48 0.36 -4.24 -18.01
C LEU A 48 1.62 -5.03 -17.64
N HIS A 49 1.99 -4.99 -16.38
CA HIS A 49 2.98 -5.90 -15.80
C HIS A 49 2.30 -6.86 -14.82
N MET A 50 3.03 -7.89 -14.37
CA MET A 50 2.46 -8.91 -13.51
C MET A 50 2.00 -8.40 -12.14
N GLY A 51 2.55 -7.30 -11.66
CA GLY A 51 2.05 -6.62 -10.46
C GLY A 51 0.63 -6.08 -10.65
N HIS A 52 0.33 -5.52 -11.81
CA HIS A 52 -1.03 -5.12 -12.18
C HIS A 52 -1.96 -6.33 -12.22
N VAL A 53 -1.54 -7.41 -12.88
CA VAL A 53 -2.35 -8.64 -12.98
C VAL A 53 -2.69 -9.17 -11.60
N ARG A 54 -1.72 -9.20 -10.69
CA ARG A 54 -1.95 -9.65 -9.31
C ARG A 54 -2.96 -8.76 -8.58
N ASN A 55 -2.76 -7.45 -8.60
CA ASN A 55 -3.64 -6.49 -7.96
C ASN A 55 -5.08 -6.63 -8.46
N TYR A 56 -5.26 -6.57 -9.77
CA TYR A 56 -6.61 -6.57 -10.35
C TYR A 56 -7.28 -7.93 -10.27
N THR A 57 -6.52 -9.01 -10.25
CA THR A 57 -7.07 -10.34 -9.99
C THR A 57 -7.60 -10.47 -8.56
N ILE A 58 -6.87 -9.94 -7.58
CA ILE A 58 -7.35 -9.90 -6.18
C ILE A 58 -8.70 -9.18 -6.10
N GLY A 59 -8.79 -8.00 -6.69
CA GLY A 59 -10.03 -7.21 -6.71
C GLY A 59 -11.18 -7.93 -7.40
N ASP A 60 -10.87 -8.58 -8.51
CA ASP A 60 -11.88 -9.32 -9.29
C ASP A 60 -12.39 -10.56 -8.54
N VAL A 61 -11.51 -11.27 -7.86
CA VAL A 61 -11.88 -12.41 -7.00
C VAL A 61 -12.86 -11.97 -5.92
N ILE A 62 -12.53 -10.91 -5.20
CA ILE A 62 -13.37 -10.38 -4.13
C ILE A 62 -14.72 -9.91 -4.68
N SER A 63 -14.72 -9.19 -5.80
CA SER A 63 -15.94 -8.68 -6.43
C SER A 63 -16.87 -9.81 -6.88
N ARG A 64 -16.35 -10.83 -7.52
CA ARG A 64 -17.13 -12.00 -7.98
C ARG A 64 -17.71 -12.79 -6.82
N TYR A 65 -16.92 -12.98 -5.77
CA TYR A 65 -17.39 -13.62 -4.54
C TYR A 65 -18.53 -12.85 -3.90
N GLN A 66 -18.41 -11.55 -3.74
CA GLN A 66 -19.45 -10.70 -3.15
C GLN A 66 -20.73 -10.65 -3.99
N ARG A 67 -20.59 -10.69 -5.32
CA ARG A 67 -21.74 -10.76 -6.22
C ARG A 67 -22.51 -12.07 -6.03
N MET A 68 -21.81 -13.18 -5.86
CA MET A 68 -22.42 -14.49 -5.57
C MET A 68 -23.11 -14.54 -4.20
N LEU A 69 -22.72 -13.66 -3.28
CA LEU A 69 -23.44 -13.47 -2.01
C LEU A 69 -24.71 -12.63 -2.16
N GLY A 70 -25.04 -12.18 -3.37
CA GLY A 70 -26.25 -11.42 -3.67
C GLY A 70 -26.11 -9.90 -3.52
N LYS A 71 -24.90 -9.39 -3.30
CA LYS A 71 -24.67 -7.95 -3.16
C LYS A 71 -24.67 -7.22 -4.50
N ASN A 72 -24.95 -5.93 -4.45
CA ASN A 72 -24.81 -5.02 -5.58
C ASN A 72 -23.37 -4.52 -5.61
N VAL A 73 -22.56 -5.04 -6.55
CA VAL A 73 -21.12 -4.87 -6.56
C VAL A 73 -20.68 -3.84 -7.59
N LEU A 74 -20.02 -2.77 -7.14
CA LEU A 74 -19.33 -1.81 -7.99
C LEU A 74 -17.84 -2.18 -8.07
N GLN A 75 -17.38 -2.43 -9.30
CA GLN A 75 -15.97 -2.64 -9.62
C GLN A 75 -15.60 -1.78 -10.83
N PRO A 76 -15.18 -0.53 -10.60
CA PRO A 76 -14.83 0.38 -11.69
C PRO A 76 -13.37 0.27 -12.07
N ILE A 77 -13.02 0.88 -13.21
CA ILE A 77 -11.65 1.03 -13.68
C ILE A 77 -11.49 2.37 -14.39
N GLY A 78 -10.30 2.91 -14.35
CA GLY A 78 -9.93 4.13 -15.05
C GLY A 78 -8.42 4.30 -15.07
N TRP A 79 -7.97 5.52 -15.38
CA TRP A 79 -6.57 5.78 -15.70
C TRP A 79 -6.08 7.01 -14.97
N ASP A 80 -5.00 6.82 -14.22
CA ASP A 80 -4.20 7.91 -13.64
C ASP A 80 -3.25 8.40 -14.72
N ALA A 81 -3.68 9.38 -15.49
CA ALA A 81 -3.15 9.61 -16.84
C ALA A 81 -2.23 10.83 -16.98
N PHE A 82 -2.02 11.60 -15.91
CA PHE A 82 -1.08 12.71 -15.89
C PHE A 82 0.31 12.29 -15.34
N GLY A 83 1.32 13.08 -15.59
CA GLY A 83 2.62 12.96 -14.95
C GLY A 83 3.82 12.90 -15.87
N LEU A 84 4.99 12.80 -15.27
CA LEU A 84 6.30 12.85 -15.91
C LEU A 84 6.58 11.74 -16.94
N PRO A 85 6.13 10.49 -16.75
CA PRO A 85 6.44 9.44 -17.73
C PRO A 85 5.93 9.76 -19.12
N ALA A 86 4.75 10.36 -19.25
CA ALA A 86 4.20 10.79 -20.55
C ALA A 86 5.01 11.93 -21.16
N GLU A 87 5.45 12.89 -20.37
CA GLU A 87 6.31 13.98 -20.83
C GLU A 87 7.66 13.45 -21.32
N GLY A 88 8.29 12.54 -20.56
CA GLY A 88 9.55 11.91 -20.95
C GLY A 88 9.44 11.15 -22.27
N ALA A 89 8.37 10.40 -22.46
CA ALA A 89 8.09 9.69 -23.71
C ALA A 89 7.85 10.66 -24.87
N ALA A 90 7.11 11.74 -24.64
CA ALA A 90 6.84 12.77 -25.63
C ALA A 90 8.13 13.46 -26.13
N VAL A 91 9.02 13.82 -25.20
CA VAL A 91 10.33 14.39 -25.54
C VAL A 91 11.16 13.42 -26.37
N LYS A 92 11.25 12.16 -25.91
CA LYS A 92 12.01 11.10 -26.60
C LYS A 92 11.52 10.81 -28.01
N ASN A 93 10.21 10.87 -28.25
CA ASN A 93 9.57 10.53 -29.52
C ASN A 93 9.19 11.77 -30.35
N ASN A 94 9.57 12.95 -29.89
CA ASN A 94 9.25 14.23 -30.54
C ASN A 94 7.75 14.40 -30.83
N THR A 95 6.93 14.15 -29.81
CA THR A 95 5.46 14.19 -29.87
C THR A 95 4.90 14.89 -28.63
N ALA A 96 3.57 15.08 -28.59
CA ALA A 96 2.88 15.57 -27.42
C ALA A 96 2.56 14.39 -26.44
N PRO A 97 2.41 14.65 -25.14
CA PRO A 97 2.04 13.61 -24.16
C PRO A 97 0.67 12.97 -24.38
N ALA A 98 -0.32 13.72 -24.85
CA ALA A 98 -1.69 13.24 -24.98
C ALA A 98 -1.85 12.03 -25.89
N PRO A 99 -1.36 12.03 -27.16
CA PRO A 99 -1.49 10.86 -28.04
C PRO A 99 -0.88 9.60 -27.44
N TRP A 100 0.32 9.71 -26.86
CA TRP A 100 0.99 8.57 -26.21
C TRP A 100 0.14 8.02 -25.07
N THR A 101 -0.43 8.89 -24.26
CA THR A 101 -1.28 8.53 -23.13
C THR A 101 -2.54 7.79 -23.58
N TYR A 102 -3.26 8.32 -24.58
CA TYR A 102 -4.49 7.71 -25.09
C TYR A 102 -4.24 6.38 -25.79
N ASP A 103 -3.14 6.25 -26.52
CA ASP A 103 -2.74 4.99 -27.16
C ASP A 103 -2.45 3.92 -26.09
N ASN A 104 -1.76 4.29 -25.03
CA ASN A 104 -1.48 3.38 -23.91
C ASN A 104 -2.75 2.95 -23.16
N ILE A 105 -3.68 3.88 -22.94
CA ILE A 105 -4.98 3.58 -22.34
C ILE A 105 -5.69 2.50 -23.16
N GLU A 106 -5.78 2.69 -24.47
CA GLU A 106 -6.47 1.74 -25.34
C GLU A 106 -5.80 0.36 -25.35
N TYR A 107 -4.48 0.34 -25.41
CA TYR A 107 -3.71 -0.91 -25.37
C TYR A 107 -3.90 -1.67 -24.03
N MET A 108 -3.73 -0.97 -22.92
CA MET A 108 -3.87 -1.58 -21.58
C MET A 108 -5.32 -2.00 -21.28
N LYS A 109 -6.29 -1.23 -21.80
CA LYS A 109 -7.72 -1.57 -21.71
C LYS A 109 -8.01 -2.90 -22.37
N ASN A 110 -7.45 -3.14 -23.55
CA ASN A 110 -7.59 -4.42 -24.25
C ASN A 110 -6.94 -5.57 -23.49
N GLN A 111 -5.80 -5.34 -22.84
CA GLN A 111 -5.15 -6.34 -22.02
C GLN A 111 -6.00 -6.69 -20.77
N LEU A 112 -6.61 -5.70 -20.12
CA LEU A 112 -7.51 -5.92 -18.99
C LEU A 112 -8.75 -6.75 -19.41
N LYS A 113 -9.30 -6.45 -20.57
CA LYS A 113 -10.42 -7.22 -21.12
C LYS A 113 -10.04 -8.66 -21.43
N LEU A 114 -8.83 -8.88 -21.94
CA LEU A 114 -8.30 -10.21 -22.24
C LEU A 114 -8.19 -11.08 -20.97
N LEU A 115 -7.88 -10.46 -19.83
CA LEU A 115 -7.82 -11.14 -18.53
C LEU A 115 -9.19 -11.43 -17.92
N GLY A 116 -10.25 -10.92 -18.50
CA GLY A 116 -11.63 -11.21 -18.13
C GLY A 116 -12.12 -10.52 -16.86
N PHE A 117 -11.50 -9.43 -16.45
CA PHE A 117 -11.93 -8.69 -15.26
C PHE A 117 -13.34 -8.12 -15.42
N GLY A 118 -14.14 -8.22 -14.37
CA GLY A 118 -15.55 -7.83 -14.36
C GLY A 118 -15.77 -6.35 -14.04
N TYR A 119 -15.20 -5.47 -14.85
CA TYR A 119 -15.35 -4.04 -14.67
C TYR A 119 -16.65 -3.50 -15.28
N ASP A 120 -17.24 -2.51 -14.62
CA ASP A 120 -18.25 -1.64 -15.20
C ASP A 120 -17.57 -0.55 -16.04
N TRP A 121 -17.34 -0.84 -17.33
CA TRP A 121 -16.65 0.08 -18.25
C TRP A 121 -17.40 1.38 -18.52
N ASP A 122 -18.70 1.44 -18.24
CA ASP A 122 -19.49 2.68 -18.37
C ASP A 122 -19.05 3.73 -17.34
N ARG A 123 -18.31 3.32 -16.31
CA ARG A 123 -17.78 4.22 -15.28
C ARG A 123 -16.31 4.57 -15.48
N GLU A 124 -15.74 4.21 -16.62
CA GLU A 124 -14.35 4.52 -16.97
C GLU A 124 -14.12 6.03 -16.94
N ILE A 125 -13.01 6.42 -16.28
CA ILE A 125 -12.52 7.79 -16.26
C ILE A 125 -11.04 7.82 -16.65
N ALA A 126 -10.57 8.92 -17.24
CA ALA A 126 -9.17 9.23 -17.39
C ALA A 126 -8.90 10.59 -16.75
N THR A 127 -7.98 10.65 -15.82
CA THR A 127 -7.74 11.85 -15.01
C THR A 127 -7.22 13.03 -15.82
N CYS A 128 -6.67 12.78 -17.03
CA CYS A 128 -6.20 13.81 -17.95
C CYS A 128 -7.33 14.48 -18.77
N GLN A 129 -8.56 14.02 -18.63
CA GLN A 129 -9.69 14.61 -19.34
C GLN A 129 -10.32 15.78 -18.59
N PRO A 130 -10.67 16.88 -19.26
CA PRO A 130 -11.28 18.05 -18.62
C PRO A 130 -12.56 17.74 -17.85
N GLU A 131 -13.34 16.78 -18.30
CA GLU A 131 -14.57 16.32 -17.64
C GLU A 131 -14.32 15.79 -16.23
N TYR A 132 -13.11 15.27 -15.98
CA TYR A 132 -12.69 14.84 -14.66
C TYR A 132 -12.03 15.98 -13.88
N TYR A 133 -10.93 16.55 -14.39
CA TYR A 133 -10.15 17.49 -13.58
C TYR A 133 -10.82 18.85 -13.36
N ARG A 134 -11.84 19.20 -14.14
CA ARG A 134 -12.62 20.43 -13.90
C ARG A 134 -13.15 20.49 -12.47
N TRP A 135 -13.49 19.36 -11.90
CA TRP A 135 -14.11 19.31 -10.58
C TRP A 135 -13.08 19.44 -9.45
N GLU A 136 -11.88 18.95 -9.62
CA GLU A 136 -10.80 19.24 -8.68
C GLU A 136 -10.36 20.71 -8.75
N GLN A 137 -10.40 21.30 -9.94
CA GLN A 137 -10.20 22.74 -10.10
C GLN A 137 -11.27 23.53 -9.35
N TRP A 138 -12.54 23.21 -9.55
CA TRP A 138 -13.65 23.80 -8.82
C TRP A 138 -13.47 23.66 -7.31
N PHE A 139 -13.15 22.46 -6.86
CA PHE A 139 -12.97 22.16 -5.44
C PHE A 139 -11.80 22.94 -4.84
N PHE A 140 -10.71 23.06 -5.56
CA PHE A 140 -9.56 23.86 -5.14
C PHE A 140 -9.94 25.33 -4.92
N THR A 141 -10.76 25.89 -5.80
CA THR A 141 -11.26 27.27 -5.61
C THR A 141 -12.12 27.41 -4.36
N LYS A 142 -12.93 26.40 -4.03
CA LYS A 142 -13.73 26.37 -2.80
C LYS A 142 -12.86 26.23 -1.55
N LEU A 143 -11.82 25.43 -1.62
CA LEU A 143 -10.85 25.31 -0.53
C LEU A 143 -10.09 26.64 -0.29
N TYR A 144 -9.77 27.34 -1.36
CA TYR A 144 -9.17 28.67 -1.25
C TYR A 144 -10.11 29.66 -0.55
N GLU A 145 -11.38 29.71 -0.90
CA GLU A 145 -12.39 30.54 -0.26
C GLU A 145 -12.54 30.22 1.24
N LYS A 146 -12.32 28.98 1.64
CA LYS A 146 -12.36 28.53 3.05
C LYS A 146 -11.06 28.78 3.80
N GLY A 147 -10.03 29.32 3.16
CA GLY A 147 -8.73 29.56 3.77
C GLY A 147 -7.85 28.31 3.94
N LEU A 148 -8.17 27.21 3.28
CA LEU A 148 -7.40 25.96 3.31
C LEU A 148 -6.30 25.89 2.25
N VAL A 149 -6.25 26.83 1.34
CA VAL A 149 -5.26 26.95 0.27
C VAL A 149 -4.55 28.29 0.37
N TYR A 150 -3.24 28.26 0.22
CA TYR A 150 -2.43 29.49 0.25
C TYR A 150 -1.22 29.36 -0.65
N LYS A 151 -0.64 30.49 -1.01
CA LYS A 151 0.60 30.58 -1.80
C LYS A 151 1.74 31.01 -0.89
N LYS A 152 2.86 30.29 -0.99
CA LYS A 152 4.06 30.54 -0.18
C LYS A 152 5.29 30.30 -1.03
N THR A 153 6.30 31.14 -0.85
CA THR A 153 7.62 30.90 -1.42
C THR A 153 8.29 29.73 -0.72
N SER A 154 8.72 28.75 -1.47
CA SER A 154 9.43 27.58 -0.97
C SER A 154 10.60 27.19 -1.89
N ALA A 155 11.55 26.42 -1.33
CA ALA A 155 12.74 26.00 -2.03
C ALA A 155 12.45 24.86 -2.99
N VAL A 156 13.01 24.94 -4.22
CA VAL A 156 12.93 23.94 -5.27
C VAL A 156 14.32 23.64 -5.81
N ASN A 157 14.47 22.49 -6.46
CA ASN A 157 15.68 22.17 -7.21
C ASN A 157 15.68 22.93 -8.52
N TRP A 158 16.76 23.66 -8.79
CA TRP A 158 16.91 24.49 -9.98
C TRP A 158 18.12 24.07 -10.80
N CYS A 159 17.92 23.83 -12.08
CA CYS A 159 19.02 23.62 -13.03
C CYS A 159 19.43 24.96 -13.66
N PRO A 160 20.63 25.51 -13.35
CA PRO A 160 21.05 26.81 -13.89
C PRO A 160 21.40 26.78 -15.37
N HIS A 161 21.70 25.62 -15.93
CA HIS A 161 21.97 25.45 -17.36
C HIS A 161 20.65 25.39 -18.15
N ASP A 162 19.73 24.53 -17.75
CA ASP A 162 18.45 24.34 -18.44
C ASP A 162 17.39 25.38 -18.05
N LEU A 163 17.67 26.21 -17.04
CA LEU A 163 16.80 27.26 -16.54
C LEU A 163 15.39 26.75 -16.16
N THR A 164 15.33 25.63 -15.49
CA THR A 164 14.08 24.97 -15.11
C THR A 164 14.11 24.42 -13.70
N VAL A 165 12.93 24.25 -13.14
CA VAL A 165 12.73 23.55 -11.87
C VAL A 165 12.72 22.05 -12.14
N LEU A 166 13.39 21.31 -11.24
CA LEU A 166 13.47 19.87 -11.29
C LEU A 166 12.69 19.25 -10.13
N ALA A 167 11.90 18.24 -10.43
CA ALA A 167 11.36 17.36 -9.37
C ALA A 167 12.50 16.60 -8.67
N ASN A 168 12.27 16.12 -7.47
CA ASN A 168 13.29 15.35 -6.73
C ASN A 168 13.79 14.14 -7.52
N GLU A 169 12.90 13.49 -8.27
CA GLU A 169 13.21 12.34 -9.13
C GLU A 169 14.11 12.70 -10.32
N GLN A 170 14.17 13.98 -10.68
CA GLN A 170 15.00 14.51 -11.77
C GLN A 170 16.37 14.96 -11.32
N VAL A 171 16.70 14.79 -10.03
CA VAL A 171 18.02 15.06 -9.47
C VAL A 171 18.72 13.74 -9.21
N ILE A 172 19.81 13.48 -9.93
CA ILE A 172 20.62 12.27 -9.82
C ILE A 172 22.03 12.67 -9.35
N ASP A 173 22.43 12.17 -8.20
CA ASP A 173 23.72 12.49 -7.60
C ASP A 173 24.00 14.00 -7.46
N GLY A 174 22.97 14.77 -7.15
CA GLY A 174 23.05 16.21 -6.99
C GLY A 174 23.10 16.99 -8.31
N CYS A 175 22.90 16.31 -9.44
CA CYS A 175 22.96 16.89 -10.77
C CYS A 175 21.67 16.73 -11.55
N CYS A 176 21.46 17.60 -12.52
CA CYS A 176 20.31 17.52 -13.43
C CYS A 176 20.38 16.20 -14.23
N TRP A 177 19.29 15.47 -14.25
CA TRP A 177 19.15 14.20 -14.98
C TRP A 177 19.41 14.33 -16.50
N ARG A 178 19.23 15.53 -17.02
CA ARG A 178 19.32 15.81 -18.46
C ARG A 178 20.68 16.34 -18.90
N CYS A 179 21.20 17.37 -18.22
CA CYS A 179 22.41 18.07 -18.63
C CYS A 179 23.61 17.83 -17.69
N ASP A 180 23.41 17.07 -16.64
CA ASP A 180 24.41 16.71 -15.62
C ASP A 180 25.03 17.93 -14.90
N THR A 181 24.38 19.10 -14.99
CA THR A 181 24.77 20.31 -14.28
C THR A 181 24.40 20.18 -12.81
N LYS A 182 25.28 20.66 -11.94
CA LYS A 182 25.02 20.69 -10.50
C LYS A 182 23.76 21.51 -10.23
N VAL A 183 22.81 20.91 -9.49
CA VAL A 183 21.54 21.51 -9.13
C VAL A 183 21.75 22.54 -8.04
N GLU A 184 21.09 23.68 -8.18
CA GLU A 184 21.01 24.73 -7.19
C GLU A 184 19.66 24.75 -6.51
N ARG A 185 19.63 25.33 -5.31
CA ARG A 185 18.39 25.57 -4.59
C ARG A 185 17.86 26.95 -4.95
N LYS A 186 16.60 27.04 -5.39
CA LYS A 186 15.94 28.28 -5.73
C LYS A 186 14.61 28.38 -5.00
N GLU A 187 14.28 29.54 -4.52
CA GLU A 187 12.99 29.79 -3.88
C GLU A 187 11.99 30.35 -4.90
N ILE A 188 10.84 29.70 -5.02
CA ILE A 188 9.74 30.14 -5.89
C ILE A 188 8.40 30.07 -5.16
N PRO A 189 7.41 30.89 -5.56
CA PRO A 189 6.07 30.80 -5.02
C PRO A 189 5.40 29.49 -5.45
N GLN A 190 4.78 28.78 -4.49
CA GLN A 190 4.03 27.55 -4.72
C GLN A 190 2.71 27.56 -3.95
N TRP A 191 1.76 26.76 -4.43
CA TRP A 191 0.46 26.56 -3.78
C TRP A 191 0.51 25.38 -2.81
N PHE A 192 -0.16 25.56 -1.68
CA PHE A 192 -0.26 24.54 -0.61
C PHE A 192 -1.71 24.37 -0.16
N ILE A 193 -2.04 23.11 0.17
CA ILE A 193 -3.30 22.79 0.85
C ILE A 193 -2.97 22.43 2.29
N LYS A 194 -3.72 22.99 3.24
CA LYS A 194 -3.48 22.87 4.70
C LYS A 194 -3.88 21.49 5.25
N ILE A 195 -3.17 20.45 4.89
CA ILE A 195 -3.36 19.11 5.49
C ILE A 195 -3.12 19.15 7.00
N THR A 196 -2.26 20.03 7.49
CA THR A 196 -1.98 20.19 8.91
C THR A 196 -3.19 20.62 9.73
N ALA A 197 -4.15 21.30 9.12
CA ALA A 197 -5.43 21.62 9.76
C ALA A 197 -6.26 20.37 10.12
N TYR A 198 -5.97 19.25 9.46
CA TYR A 198 -6.64 17.96 9.67
C TYR A 198 -5.74 16.93 10.35
N ALA A 199 -4.56 17.33 10.83
CA ALA A 199 -3.59 16.41 11.39
C ALA A 199 -4.16 15.59 12.56
N ASP A 200 -4.88 16.23 13.48
CA ASP A 200 -5.51 15.52 14.61
C ASP A 200 -6.57 14.53 14.17
N GLN A 201 -7.43 14.90 13.22
CA GLN A 201 -8.44 14.00 12.68
C GLN A 201 -7.79 12.81 11.97
N LEU A 202 -6.77 13.07 11.13
CA LEU A 202 -6.04 12.03 10.40
C LEU A 202 -5.36 11.06 11.37
N LEU A 203 -4.83 11.55 12.47
CA LEU A 203 -4.20 10.72 13.50
C LEU A 203 -5.23 9.92 14.30
N ASN A 204 -6.23 10.59 14.84
CA ASN A 204 -7.21 9.97 15.73
C ASN A 204 -8.09 8.94 15.00
N ASP A 205 -8.46 9.23 13.76
CA ASP A 205 -9.31 8.35 12.97
C ASP A 205 -8.60 7.09 12.46
N LEU A 206 -7.27 7.00 12.60
CA LEU A 206 -6.55 5.74 12.38
C LEU A 206 -7.07 4.63 13.30
N ASP A 207 -7.51 4.97 14.50
CA ASP A 207 -8.07 4.01 15.45
C ASP A 207 -9.43 3.44 14.99
N THR A 208 -10.11 4.12 14.08
CA THR A 208 -11.36 3.63 13.48
C THR A 208 -11.16 2.71 12.29
N LEU A 209 -9.94 2.63 11.77
CA LEU A 209 -9.58 1.82 10.61
C LEU A 209 -9.19 0.39 11.02
N GLU A 210 -10.13 -0.34 11.58
CA GLU A 210 -9.91 -1.67 12.17
C GLU A 210 -9.41 -2.71 11.17
N SER A 211 -9.84 -2.59 9.92
CA SER A 211 -9.50 -3.54 8.84
C SER A 211 -8.42 -3.01 7.90
N TRP A 212 -7.64 -2.05 8.35
CA TRP A 212 -6.42 -1.62 7.68
C TRP A 212 -5.20 -2.30 8.31
N PRO A 213 -4.15 -2.64 7.53
CA PRO A 213 -2.93 -3.22 8.08
C PRO A 213 -2.30 -2.32 9.15
N GLU A 214 -1.89 -2.91 10.27
CA GLU A 214 -1.23 -2.15 11.35
C GLU A 214 0.05 -1.45 10.87
N GLN A 215 0.79 -2.06 9.94
CA GLN A 215 1.98 -1.45 9.35
C GLN A 215 1.66 -0.12 8.67
N VAL A 216 0.58 -0.05 7.91
CA VAL A 216 0.14 1.19 7.24
C VAL A 216 -0.24 2.26 8.27
N LYS A 217 -1.02 1.88 9.27
CA LYS A 217 -1.41 2.82 10.35
C LYS A 217 -0.19 3.34 11.11
N THR A 218 0.76 2.49 11.42
CA THR A 218 2.01 2.88 12.08
C THR A 218 2.82 3.83 11.22
N MET A 219 2.94 3.56 9.91
CA MET A 219 3.64 4.46 8.98
C MET A 219 2.98 5.84 8.94
N GLN A 220 1.66 5.90 8.93
CA GLN A 220 0.92 7.16 8.93
C GLN A 220 1.05 7.89 10.26
N ARG A 221 0.96 7.21 11.40
CA ARG A 221 1.20 7.82 12.72
C ARG A 221 2.58 8.46 12.78
N ASN A 222 3.59 7.76 12.34
CA ASN A 222 4.96 8.25 12.33
C ASN A 222 5.13 9.45 11.39
N TRP A 223 4.48 9.42 10.24
CA TRP A 223 4.53 10.50 9.26
C TRP A 223 3.83 11.76 9.77
N ILE A 224 2.67 11.63 10.40
CA ILE A 224 1.99 12.74 11.07
C ILE A 224 2.86 13.26 12.21
N GLY A 225 3.46 12.38 12.98
CA GLY A 225 4.49 12.67 13.96
C GLY A 225 4.04 13.69 14.99
N ARG A 226 2.89 13.47 15.62
CA ARG A 226 2.41 14.33 16.71
C ARG A 226 3.37 14.24 17.89
N SER A 227 3.82 15.39 18.37
CA SER A 227 4.64 15.48 19.57
C SER A 227 4.12 16.54 20.50
N GLU A 228 4.15 16.26 21.79
CA GLU A 228 3.85 17.24 22.85
C GLU A 228 5.16 17.71 23.45
N GLY A 229 5.27 18.99 23.63
CA GLY A 229 6.49 19.56 24.17
C GLY A 229 6.30 21.00 24.64
N VAL A 230 7.42 21.70 24.76
CA VAL A 230 7.47 23.05 25.24
C VAL A 230 8.31 23.91 24.32
N GLU A 231 7.76 25.03 23.89
CA GLU A 231 8.53 26.12 23.27
C GLU A 231 9.19 26.92 24.36
N ILE A 232 10.50 27.11 24.29
CA ILE A 232 11.29 27.81 25.32
C ILE A 232 11.97 28.99 24.66
N THR A 233 11.83 30.19 25.26
CA THR A 233 12.46 31.41 24.80
C THR A 233 13.64 31.74 25.69
N PHE A 234 14.82 31.87 25.06
CA PHE A 234 16.05 32.32 25.70
C PHE A 234 16.29 33.80 25.39
N ASP A 235 16.87 34.51 26.32
CA ASP A 235 17.44 35.82 26.05
C ASP A 235 18.82 35.68 25.45
N VAL A 236 19.11 36.46 24.41
CA VAL A 236 20.46 36.55 23.85
C VAL A 236 21.28 37.48 24.75
N ALA A 237 22.42 36.96 25.23
CA ALA A 237 23.29 37.74 26.17
C ALA A 237 23.80 39.03 25.52
N GLY A 238 23.57 40.14 26.21
CA GLY A 238 24.02 41.47 25.75
C GLY A 238 23.17 42.07 24.64
N SER A 239 21.98 41.55 24.40
CA SER A 239 21.05 42.00 23.37
C SER A 239 19.63 41.91 23.86
N GLU A 240 18.72 42.62 23.20
CA GLU A 240 17.26 42.48 23.41
C GLU A 240 16.64 41.36 22.57
N GLU A 241 17.45 40.70 21.75
CA GLU A 241 16.99 39.62 20.89
C GLU A 241 16.65 38.37 21.70
N LYS A 242 15.75 37.56 21.15
CA LYS A 242 15.26 36.32 21.74
C LYS A 242 15.57 35.17 20.81
N LEU A 243 15.78 33.98 21.38
CA LEU A 243 15.92 32.72 20.66
C LEU A 243 14.88 31.72 21.18
N THR A 244 14.04 31.21 20.32
CA THR A 244 13.04 30.22 20.68
C THR A 244 13.42 28.85 20.18
N VAL A 245 13.34 27.86 21.06
CA VAL A 245 13.55 26.43 20.72
C VAL A 245 12.31 25.65 21.11
N TYR A 246 12.17 24.45 20.50
CA TYR A 246 11.16 23.51 20.87
C TYR A 246 11.80 22.21 21.34
N THR A 247 11.29 21.64 22.44
CA THR A 247 11.74 20.35 22.95
C THR A 247 10.59 19.46 23.36
N THR A 248 10.71 18.17 23.06
CA THR A 248 9.81 17.12 23.56
C THR A 248 10.27 16.55 24.89
N ARG A 249 11.47 16.95 25.35
CA ARG A 249 12.09 16.47 26.58
C ARG A 249 12.43 17.62 27.53
N PRO A 250 11.44 18.43 27.98
CA PRO A 250 11.73 19.47 28.94
C PRO A 250 12.27 18.94 30.29
N ASP A 251 12.04 17.66 30.61
CA ASP A 251 12.63 16.99 31.77
C ASP A 251 14.17 17.03 31.76
N THR A 252 14.78 17.10 30.58
CA THR A 252 16.25 17.18 30.43
C THR A 252 16.79 18.60 30.32
N PHE A 253 15.93 19.59 30.41
CA PHE A 253 16.29 21.00 30.15
C PHE A 253 17.47 21.51 30.96
N MET A 254 17.61 21.10 32.21
CA MET A 254 18.72 21.51 33.08
C MET A 254 20.07 20.91 32.65
N GLY A 255 20.06 19.95 31.72
CA GLY A 255 21.24 19.37 31.09
C GLY A 255 21.64 20.02 29.76
N ALA A 256 20.93 21.09 29.35
CA ALA A 256 21.27 21.81 28.13
C ALA A 256 22.64 22.50 28.28
N THR A 257 23.55 22.29 27.36
CA THR A 257 24.91 22.82 27.40
C THR A 257 25.26 23.72 26.22
N TYR A 258 24.48 23.68 25.16
CA TYR A 258 24.57 24.60 24.02
C TYR A 258 23.23 24.66 23.28
N VAL A 259 23.14 25.59 22.35
CA VAL A 259 22.01 25.76 21.45
C VAL A 259 22.54 25.72 20.02
N ALA A 260 21.84 25.02 19.12
CA ALA A 260 22.17 24.97 17.72
C ALA A 260 21.10 25.65 16.87
N VAL A 261 21.54 26.43 15.89
CA VAL A 261 20.64 27.11 14.95
C VAL A 261 20.92 26.66 13.51
N ALA A 262 19.91 26.77 12.67
CA ALA A 262 20.05 26.53 11.24
C ALA A 262 20.92 27.61 10.58
N ALA A 263 21.54 27.27 9.46
CA ALA A 263 22.36 28.23 8.69
C ALA A 263 21.58 29.48 8.25
N GLY A 264 20.29 29.37 8.00
CA GLY A 264 19.41 30.48 7.66
C GLY A 264 18.86 31.29 8.81
N HIS A 265 19.16 30.91 10.05
CA HIS A 265 18.66 31.58 11.23
C HIS A 265 19.25 32.99 11.38
N PRO A 266 18.49 34.00 11.86
CA PRO A 266 18.98 35.36 12.08
C PRO A 266 20.26 35.45 12.94
N LEU A 267 20.38 34.63 13.98
CA LEU A 267 21.58 34.60 14.82
C LEU A 267 22.82 34.03 14.08
N ALA A 268 22.63 33.10 13.15
CA ALA A 268 23.70 32.63 12.28
C ALA A 268 24.21 33.77 11.37
N GLN A 269 23.30 34.53 10.79
CA GLN A 269 23.62 35.70 9.96
C GLN A 269 24.35 36.76 10.77
N GLN A 270 23.91 37.02 11.99
CA GLN A 270 24.56 37.98 12.89
C GLN A 270 25.96 37.55 13.26
N GLY A 271 26.18 36.28 13.61
CA GLY A 271 27.49 35.74 13.95
C GLY A 271 28.46 35.74 12.76
N ALA A 272 27.96 35.67 11.54
CA ALA A 272 28.73 35.64 10.30
C ALA A 272 29.23 37.01 9.84
N ARG A 273 28.67 38.11 10.36
CA ARG A 273 28.95 39.48 9.87
C ARG A 273 30.43 39.83 9.82
N ASN A 274 31.20 39.40 10.82
CA ASN A 274 32.65 39.62 10.91
C ASN A 274 33.44 38.34 11.01
N ASN A 275 32.89 37.21 10.50
CA ASN A 275 33.52 35.90 10.55
C ASN A 275 33.43 35.19 9.20
N PRO A 276 34.46 35.38 8.33
CA PRO A 276 34.46 34.76 7.00
C PRO A 276 34.35 33.24 7.04
N ALA A 277 34.96 32.57 8.02
CA ALA A 277 34.88 31.10 8.15
C ALA A 277 33.46 30.62 8.43
N LEU A 278 32.71 31.35 9.23
CA LEU A 278 31.30 31.04 9.49
C LEU A 278 30.43 31.31 8.24
N THR A 279 30.75 32.37 7.51
CA THR A 279 30.06 32.66 6.23
C THR A 279 30.25 31.53 5.24
N ASP A 280 31.48 31.00 5.12
CA ASP A 280 31.79 29.87 4.23
C ASP A 280 31.05 28.58 4.68
N PHE A 281 31.00 28.35 5.98
CA PHE A 281 30.27 27.21 6.53
C PHE A 281 28.75 27.32 6.29
N ILE A 282 28.15 28.48 6.45
CA ILE A 282 26.73 28.74 6.12
C ILE A 282 26.46 28.46 4.66
N ASP A 283 27.34 28.88 3.76
CA ASP A 283 27.21 28.61 2.32
C ASP A 283 27.35 27.09 2.02
N GLU A 284 28.26 26.39 2.70
CA GLU A 284 28.35 24.93 2.62
C GLU A 284 27.02 24.26 3.03
N CYS A 285 26.39 24.69 4.12
CA CYS A 285 25.11 24.15 4.59
C CYS A 285 23.98 24.38 3.58
N ARG A 286 23.95 25.54 2.93
CA ARG A 286 22.92 25.86 1.91
C ARG A 286 23.00 24.98 0.70
N ASN A 287 24.19 24.51 0.36
CA ASN A 287 24.44 23.68 -0.83
C ASN A 287 24.32 22.18 -0.53
N THR A 288 24.07 21.80 0.71
CA THR A 288 23.92 20.40 1.13
C THR A 288 22.51 19.89 0.87
N LYS A 289 22.38 18.65 0.40
CA LYS A 289 21.10 17.99 0.17
C LYS A 289 20.26 17.88 1.45
N VAL A 290 18.96 18.08 1.34
CA VAL A 290 18.03 18.22 2.47
C VAL A 290 17.05 17.04 2.57
N ALA A 291 17.34 15.88 1.94
CA ALA A 291 16.52 14.71 2.13
C ALA A 291 16.66 14.19 3.57
N GLU A 292 15.57 14.03 4.28
CA GLU A 292 15.53 13.59 5.68
C GLU A 292 16.34 12.29 5.91
N ALA A 293 16.28 11.37 4.95
CA ALA A 293 17.04 10.13 4.98
C ALA A 293 18.57 10.34 4.86
N GLU A 294 19.00 11.34 4.10
CA GLU A 294 20.42 11.69 3.95
C GLU A 294 20.94 12.42 5.17
N MET A 295 20.10 13.22 5.82
CA MET A 295 20.46 13.92 7.06
C MET A 295 20.72 12.97 8.23
N ALA A 296 20.05 11.85 8.30
CA ALA A 296 20.22 10.87 9.37
C ALA A 296 21.63 10.24 9.36
N THR A 297 22.22 10.10 8.18
CA THR A 297 23.51 9.43 7.97
C THR A 297 24.68 10.39 7.72
N MET A 298 24.40 11.68 7.54
CA MET A 298 25.40 12.69 7.24
C MET A 298 26.29 13.00 8.45
N GLU A 299 27.57 13.30 8.20
CA GLU A 299 28.48 13.79 9.23
C GLU A 299 27.97 15.09 9.86
N LYS A 300 27.83 15.12 11.18
CA LYS A 300 27.36 16.30 11.91
C LYS A 300 28.50 17.32 12.00
N LYS A 301 28.29 18.51 11.44
CA LYS A 301 29.24 19.63 11.44
C LYS A 301 28.61 20.89 11.98
N GLY A 302 29.44 21.72 12.64
CA GLY A 302 29.00 23.00 13.15
C GLY A 302 30.12 23.97 13.39
N MET A 303 29.77 25.23 13.57
CA MET A 303 30.68 26.30 13.98
C MET A 303 30.04 27.21 15.01
N PRO A 304 30.79 27.73 16.01
CA PRO A 304 30.27 28.69 16.97
C PRO A 304 29.98 30.03 16.29
N THR A 305 28.91 30.68 16.72
CA THR A 305 28.53 32.03 16.27
C THR A 305 29.25 33.13 17.04
N GLY A 306 29.86 32.81 18.18
CA GLY A 306 30.36 33.79 19.12
C GLY A 306 29.30 34.44 19.99
N LEU A 307 28.01 34.07 19.78
CA LEU A 307 26.90 34.57 20.58
C LEU A 307 26.56 33.54 21.69
N PHE A 308 25.93 34.04 22.74
CA PHE A 308 25.48 33.25 23.88
C PHE A 308 23.99 33.56 24.17
N VAL A 309 23.30 32.58 24.71
CA VAL A 309 21.96 32.73 25.27
C VAL A 309 21.98 32.42 26.76
N VAL A 310 21.03 32.99 27.49
CA VAL A 310 20.94 32.79 28.94
C VAL A 310 19.87 31.74 29.22
N HIS A 311 20.24 30.67 29.91
CA HIS A 311 19.31 29.63 30.34
C HIS A 311 18.30 30.21 31.30
N PRO A 312 16.97 30.20 31.00
CA PRO A 312 15.98 30.93 31.78
C PRO A 312 15.75 30.43 33.23
N LEU A 313 16.19 29.19 33.54
CA LEU A 313 16.05 28.62 34.88
C LEU A 313 17.37 28.62 35.66
N SER A 314 18.50 28.34 35.04
CA SER A 314 19.80 28.28 35.72
C SER A 314 20.59 29.59 35.68
N GLY A 315 20.30 30.45 34.72
CA GLY A 315 21.06 31.66 34.45
C GLY A 315 22.42 31.45 33.77
N GLU A 316 22.77 30.20 33.43
CA GLU A 316 23.99 29.88 32.71
C GLU A 316 23.97 30.42 31.28
N LYS A 317 25.14 30.85 30.82
CA LYS A 317 25.33 31.27 29.42
C LYS A 317 25.68 30.04 28.59
N LEU A 318 24.86 29.79 27.54
CA LEU A 318 25.03 28.70 26.62
C LEU A 318 25.51 29.23 25.27
N PRO A 319 26.57 28.65 24.66
CA PRO A 319 27.03 29.09 23.36
C PRO A 319 25.99 28.71 22.25
N VAL A 320 25.89 29.57 21.25
CA VAL A 320 25.04 29.35 20.07
C VAL A 320 25.94 28.90 18.94
N TRP A 321 25.64 27.73 18.41
CA TRP A 321 26.34 27.11 17.27
C TRP A 321 25.45 27.07 16.04
N VAL A 322 26.05 27.20 14.84
CA VAL A 322 25.38 26.83 13.60
C VAL A 322 25.69 25.36 13.35
N ALA A 323 24.65 24.56 13.10
CA ALA A 323 24.79 23.14 12.84
C ALA A 323 24.10 22.76 11.53
N ASN A 324 24.75 21.86 10.74
CA ASN A 324 24.26 21.46 9.44
C ASN A 324 23.01 20.56 9.47
N PHE A 325 22.66 20.03 10.63
CA PHE A 325 21.49 19.18 10.83
C PHE A 325 20.26 19.91 11.37
N VAL A 326 20.32 21.21 11.59
CA VAL A 326 19.19 22.05 12.01
C VAL A 326 18.64 22.78 10.79
N LEU A 327 17.33 22.64 10.56
CA LEU A 327 16.65 23.23 9.41
C LEU A 327 15.75 24.39 9.82
N MET A 328 15.73 25.44 8.99
CA MET A 328 14.84 26.60 9.21
C MET A 328 13.36 26.23 9.06
N GLU A 329 13.07 25.28 8.17
CA GLU A 329 11.71 24.85 7.86
C GLU A 329 11.11 23.95 8.95
N TYR A 330 11.93 23.52 9.90
CA TYR A 330 11.51 22.61 10.96
C TYR A 330 11.49 23.33 12.32
N GLY A 331 10.32 23.47 12.87
CA GLY A 331 10.13 24.15 14.16
C GLY A 331 10.49 25.64 14.08
N THR A 332 11.38 26.06 14.96
CA THR A 332 11.84 27.45 15.08
C THR A 332 13.18 27.72 14.36
N GLY A 333 13.74 26.71 13.70
CA GLY A 333 15.10 26.78 13.14
C GLY A 333 16.21 26.78 14.20
N ALA A 334 15.87 26.38 15.44
CA ALA A 334 16.81 26.28 16.56
C ALA A 334 16.43 25.12 17.48
N VAL A 335 17.43 24.50 18.09
CA VAL A 335 17.25 23.42 19.05
C VAL A 335 18.12 23.64 20.28
N MET A 336 17.62 23.29 21.45
CA MET A 336 18.48 23.13 22.63
C MET A 336 19.18 21.76 22.54
N ALA A 337 20.39 21.67 22.98
CA ALA A 337 21.15 20.45 22.96
C ALA A 337 21.42 19.93 24.38
N VAL A 338 21.14 18.65 24.57
CA VAL A 338 21.37 17.91 25.81
C VAL A 338 22.23 16.70 25.51
N PRO A 339 23.56 16.87 25.46
CA PRO A 339 24.46 15.80 25.00
C PRO A 339 24.39 14.51 25.79
N THR A 340 24.06 14.57 27.08
CA THR A 340 23.97 13.36 27.90
C THR A 340 22.78 12.47 27.50
N HIS A 341 21.69 13.06 27.02
CA HIS A 341 20.42 12.33 26.85
C HIS A 341 19.88 12.32 25.41
N ASP A 342 20.65 12.82 24.47
CA ASP A 342 20.38 12.76 23.03
C ASP A 342 21.66 12.33 22.30
N GLN A 343 21.58 11.25 21.53
CA GLN A 343 22.74 10.68 20.87
C GLN A 343 23.35 11.62 19.83
N ARG A 344 22.53 12.32 19.07
CA ARG A 344 23.00 13.30 18.07
C ARG A 344 23.74 14.46 18.75
N ASP A 345 23.21 14.97 19.83
CA ASP A 345 23.83 16.05 20.61
C ASP A 345 25.12 15.58 21.28
N TRP A 346 25.16 14.31 21.71
CA TRP A 346 26.35 13.69 22.29
C TRP A 346 27.50 13.60 21.27
N GLU A 347 27.18 13.12 20.06
CA GLU A 347 28.17 13.01 18.97
C GLU A 347 28.76 14.38 18.61
N PHE A 348 27.90 15.37 18.48
CA PHE A 348 28.31 16.76 18.21
C PHE A 348 29.15 17.36 19.34
N ALA A 349 28.71 17.21 20.57
CA ALA A 349 29.42 17.73 21.74
C ALA A 349 30.78 17.04 21.92
N THR A 350 30.86 15.74 21.70
CA THR A 350 32.14 14.98 21.76
C THR A 350 33.09 15.44 20.67
N LYS A 351 32.61 15.66 19.45
CA LYS A 351 33.43 16.13 18.33
C LYS A 351 34.00 17.52 18.58
N TYR A 352 33.23 18.42 19.18
CA TYR A 352 33.65 19.82 19.39
C TYR A 352 34.03 20.15 20.83
N ASP A 353 34.22 19.14 21.67
CA ASP A 353 34.59 19.27 23.06
C ASP A 353 33.68 20.20 23.86
N LEU A 354 32.40 20.04 23.68
CA LEU A 354 31.37 20.79 24.40
C LEU A 354 30.99 20.08 25.69
N PRO A 355 30.57 20.82 26.76
CA PRO A 355 30.20 20.21 28.03
C PRO A 355 29.08 19.19 27.92
N ILE A 356 29.15 18.14 28.70
CA ILE A 356 28.17 17.07 28.85
C ILE A 356 27.74 17.02 30.29
N LYS A 357 26.47 17.34 30.56
CA LYS A 357 25.90 17.39 31.91
C LYS A 357 24.78 16.37 32.07
N PRO A 358 24.98 15.28 32.83
CA PRO A 358 23.92 14.31 33.07
C PRO A 358 22.86 14.87 34.05
N VAL A 359 21.58 14.62 33.72
CA VAL A 359 20.44 15.08 34.53
C VAL A 359 19.37 14.02 34.72
N ILE A 360 19.54 12.83 34.12
CA ILE A 360 18.64 11.68 34.30
C ILE A 360 19.44 10.49 34.83
N LEU A 361 19.00 9.90 35.93
CA LEU A 361 19.58 8.68 36.50
C LEU A 361 19.15 7.44 35.71
N ASN A 362 19.98 6.41 35.72
CA ASN A 362 19.60 5.07 35.28
C ASN A 362 18.43 4.54 36.13
N LEU A 363 17.70 3.54 35.59
CA LEU A 363 16.58 2.92 36.30
C LEU A 363 16.93 2.33 37.65
N ASP A 364 18.19 1.92 37.83
CA ASP A 364 18.70 1.40 39.11
C ASP A 364 19.13 2.50 40.11
N GLY A 365 18.96 3.77 39.75
CA GLY A 365 19.34 4.94 40.55
C GLY A 365 20.82 5.33 40.46
N SER A 366 21.62 4.64 39.64
CA SER A 366 23.00 5.02 39.38
C SER A 366 23.12 6.14 38.38
N GLN A 367 24.26 6.89 38.44
CA GLN A 367 24.55 7.89 37.41
C GLN A 367 24.90 7.22 36.09
N PRO A 368 24.44 7.77 34.94
CA PRO A 368 24.72 7.19 33.64
C PRO A 368 26.20 7.32 33.28
N ASP A 369 26.74 6.27 32.68
CA ASP A 369 28.05 6.30 32.01
C ASP A 369 27.85 6.74 30.56
N VAL A 370 28.24 7.96 30.24
CA VAL A 370 28.12 8.56 28.91
C VAL A 370 29.46 8.71 28.20
N SER A 371 30.47 7.91 28.60
CA SER A 371 31.79 7.94 27.98
C SER A 371 31.81 7.44 26.54
N ALA A 372 30.92 6.50 26.19
CA ALA A 372 30.84 5.87 24.87
C ALA A 372 29.61 6.29 24.05
N GLU A 373 28.52 6.62 24.70
CA GLU A 373 27.24 6.97 24.07
C GLU A 373 26.36 7.75 25.03
N ALA A 374 25.32 8.39 24.51
CA ALA A 374 24.33 9.06 25.33
C ALA A 374 23.43 8.05 26.05
N MET A 375 22.86 8.47 27.19
CA MET A 375 21.83 7.74 27.90
C MET A 375 20.48 8.34 27.55
N THR A 376 19.74 7.71 26.65
CA THR A 376 18.50 8.23 26.06
C THR A 376 17.23 7.79 26.78
N ASP A 377 17.36 6.85 27.71
CA ASP A 377 16.23 6.32 28.47
C ASP A 377 15.63 7.39 29.41
N LYS A 378 14.34 7.22 29.66
CA LYS A 378 13.63 8.04 30.65
C LYS A 378 13.97 7.52 32.05
N GLY A 379 14.02 8.44 33.02
CA GLY A 379 14.34 8.06 34.40
C GLY A 379 14.02 9.18 35.38
N VAL A 380 14.71 9.18 36.50
CA VAL A 380 14.53 10.15 37.58
C VAL A 380 15.51 11.31 37.42
N LEU A 381 15.02 12.54 37.60
CA LEU A 381 15.83 13.74 37.45
C LEU A 381 16.82 13.88 38.61
N PHE A 382 18.04 14.31 38.27
CA PHE A 382 19.05 14.74 39.21
C PHE A 382 19.89 15.89 38.58
N ASN A 383 20.71 16.56 39.33
CA ASN A 383 21.39 17.80 38.87
C ASN A 383 20.45 18.84 38.25
N SER A 384 19.22 18.84 38.66
CA SER A 384 18.14 19.70 38.10
C SER A 384 17.53 20.63 39.18
N GLY A 385 18.25 20.86 40.28
CA GLY A 385 17.82 21.75 41.32
C GLY A 385 16.51 21.32 42.01
N GLU A 386 15.52 22.18 42.01
CA GLU A 386 14.21 21.92 42.63
C GLU A 386 13.44 20.75 41.99
N PHE A 387 13.84 20.29 40.81
CA PHE A 387 13.19 19.21 40.08
C PHE A 387 13.83 17.81 40.35
N ASP A 388 14.86 17.74 41.17
CA ASP A 388 15.50 16.50 41.54
C ASP A 388 14.53 15.53 42.20
N GLY A 389 14.63 14.25 41.81
CA GLY A 389 13.79 13.19 42.38
C GLY A 389 12.46 12.97 41.70
N LEU A 390 12.07 13.82 40.73
CA LEU A 390 10.89 13.64 39.91
C LEU A 390 11.15 12.63 38.79
N ASP A 391 10.15 11.82 38.48
CA ASP A 391 10.21 10.98 37.27
C ASP A 391 10.12 11.83 35.99
N ASN A 392 10.29 11.22 34.83
CA ASN A 392 10.28 11.97 33.58
C ASN A 392 8.96 12.70 33.31
N GLU A 393 7.82 12.13 33.67
CA GLU A 393 6.50 12.74 33.47
C GLU A 393 6.28 13.93 34.44
N ALA A 394 6.53 13.70 35.72
CA ALA A 394 6.45 14.74 36.71
C ALA A 394 7.47 15.86 36.49
N GLY A 395 8.69 15.52 36.07
CA GLY A 395 9.72 16.45 35.66
C GLY A 395 9.35 17.27 34.44
N PHE A 396 8.78 16.63 33.42
CA PHE A 396 8.24 17.32 32.24
C PHE A 396 7.22 18.41 32.66
N ASN A 397 6.24 18.01 33.44
CA ASN A 397 5.17 18.90 33.85
C ASN A 397 5.67 20.03 34.75
N ALA A 398 6.53 19.74 35.74
CA ALA A 398 7.06 20.73 36.66
C ALA A 398 7.93 21.78 35.95
N ILE A 399 8.79 21.37 35.06
CA ILE A 399 9.65 22.28 34.27
C ILE A 399 8.80 23.10 33.29
N ALA A 400 7.86 22.47 32.61
CA ALA A 400 6.96 23.15 31.69
C ALA A 400 6.13 24.23 32.41
N ASP A 401 5.55 23.90 33.56
CA ASP A 401 4.76 24.82 34.37
C ASP A 401 5.61 26.01 34.88
N LYS A 402 6.84 25.73 35.28
CA LYS A 402 7.78 26.79 35.73
C LYS A 402 8.12 27.76 34.59
N LEU A 403 8.39 27.25 33.41
CA LEU A 403 8.69 28.06 32.22
C LEU A 403 7.49 28.92 31.80
N VAL A 404 6.30 28.32 31.81
CA VAL A 404 5.05 29.05 31.51
C VAL A 404 4.79 30.16 32.55
N ALA A 405 4.96 29.87 33.83
CA ALA A 405 4.80 30.84 34.91
C ALA A 405 5.77 32.01 34.81
N LYS A 406 6.99 31.77 34.31
CA LYS A 406 7.99 32.80 34.04
C LYS A 406 7.74 33.59 32.76
N GLY A 407 6.77 33.19 31.94
CA GLY A 407 6.48 33.83 30.64
C GLY A 407 7.52 33.55 29.56
N VAL A 408 8.35 32.53 29.73
CA VAL A 408 9.40 32.12 28.77
C VAL A 408 9.14 30.75 28.14
N GLY A 409 8.04 30.12 28.46
CA GLY A 409 7.66 28.81 27.94
C GLY A 409 6.20 28.78 27.55
N GLN A 410 5.91 27.93 26.57
CA GLN A 410 4.55 27.63 26.12
C GLN A 410 4.46 26.15 25.77
N ARG A 411 3.48 25.44 26.37
CA ARG A 411 3.18 24.07 25.95
C ARG A 411 2.65 24.11 24.53
N LYS A 412 3.15 23.19 23.69
CA LYS A 412 2.81 23.16 22.27
C LYS A 412 2.78 21.75 21.75
N VAL A 413 1.81 21.49 20.90
CA VAL A 413 1.75 20.27 20.10
C VAL A 413 2.28 20.60 18.72
N ASN A 414 3.28 19.86 18.28
CA ASN A 414 3.83 19.97 16.93
C ASN A 414 3.59 18.69 16.13
N TYR A 415 3.56 18.85 14.84
CA TYR A 415 3.42 17.76 13.87
C TYR A 415 4.61 17.76 12.90
N ARG A 416 5.10 16.58 12.56
CA ARG A 416 6.08 16.45 11.47
C ARG A 416 5.42 16.63 10.11
N LEU A 417 4.14 16.29 10.00
CA LEU A 417 3.34 16.50 8.81
C LEU A 417 3.41 17.98 8.39
N ARG A 418 3.65 18.21 7.12
CA ARG A 418 3.69 19.54 6.49
C ARG A 418 2.56 19.68 5.50
N ASP A 419 2.18 20.90 5.22
CA ASP A 419 1.15 21.20 4.25
C ASP A 419 1.53 20.65 2.86
N TRP A 420 0.53 20.26 2.14
CA TRP A 420 0.67 19.59 0.85
C TRP A 420 0.97 20.61 -0.26
N GLY A 421 2.19 20.62 -0.77
CA GLY A 421 2.59 21.42 -1.91
C GLY A 421 2.05 20.81 -3.21
N VAL A 422 1.13 21.51 -3.85
CA VAL A 422 0.44 21.00 -5.02
C VAL A 422 0.94 21.57 -6.36
N SER A 423 1.80 22.59 -6.33
CA SER A 423 2.35 23.20 -7.55
C SER A 423 3.42 22.31 -8.18
N ARG A 424 3.30 22.08 -9.48
CA ARG A 424 4.34 21.43 -10.29
C ARG A 424 4.63 22.29 -11.52
N GLN A 425 5.91 22.49 -11.77
CA GLN A 425 6.39 23.26 -12.91
C GLN A 425 6.56 22.34 -14.11
N ARG A 426 5.48 21.66 -14.45
CA ARG A 426 5.39 20.73 -15.58
C ARG A 426 4.10 20.97 -16.36
N TYR A 427 4.08 20.49 -17.59
CA TYR A 427 2.94 20.69 -18.49
C TYR A 427 1.86 19.63 -18.30
N TRP A 428 2.22 18.33 -18.32
CA TRP A 428 1.23 17.26 -18.33
C TRP A 428 0.66 17.05 -16.93
N GLY A 429 -0.31 17.85 -16.59
CA GLY A 429 -1.02 17.92 -15.32
C GLY A 429 -2.23 18.84 -15.44
N ALA A 430 -3.15 18.76 -14.48
CA ALA A 430 -4.30 19.66 -14.46
C ALA A 430 -3.85 21.09 -14.12
N PRO A 431 -4.27 22.12 -14.89
CA PRO A 431 -3.93 23.51 -14.57
C PRO A 431 -4.49 23.95 -13.23
N ILE A 432 -3.70 24.67 -12.45
CA ILE A 432 -4.14 25.27 -11.19
C ILE A 432 -5.05 26.46 -11.51
N PRO A 433 -6.30 26.46 -11.01
CA PRO A 433 -7.33 27.43 -11.43
C PRO A 433 -7.23 28.76 -10.68
N MET A 434 -6.10 29.44 -10.79
CA MET A 434 -5.85 30.73 -10.14
C MET A 434 -5.45 31.76 -11.21
N VAL A 435 -5.74 33.02 -10.94
CA VAL A 435 -5.41 34.14 -11.81
C VAL A 435 -4.79 35.28 -11.00
N THR A 436 -3.94 36.05 -11.66
CA THR A 436 -3.34 37.27 -11.11
C THR A 436 -3.80 38.46 -11.94
N LEU A 437 -4.42 39.42 -11.28
CA LEU A 437 -4.84 40.69 -11.93
C LEU A 437 -3.63 41.62 -12.14
N GLU A 438 -3.81 42.65 -12.96
CA GLU A 438 -2.74 43.63 -13.22
C GLU A 438 -2.19 44.33 -12.00
N ASP A 439 -3.01 44.51 -10.95
CA ASP A 439 -2.60 45.11 -9.68
C ASP A 439 -1.86 44.12 -8.76
N GLY A 440 -1.63 42.89 -9.21
CA GLY A 440 -0.98 41.86 -8.42
C GLY A 440 -1.92 41.04 -7.52
N THR A 441 -3.21 41.32 -7.48
CA THR A 441 -4.21 40.57 -6.73
C THR A 441 -4.33 39.16 -7.30
N VAL A 442 -4.16 38.15 -6.43
CA VAL A 442 -4.34 36.73 -6.79
C VAL A 442 -5.72 36.29 -6.36
N MET A 443 -6.46 35.66 -7.23
CA MET A 443 -7.81 35.19 -6.96
C MET A 443 -8.11 33.88 -7.70
N PRO A 444 -9.12 33.12 -7.24
CA PRO A 444 -9.59 31.94 -7.96
C PRO A 444 -10.12 32.33 -9.36
N THR A 445 -9.89 31.45 -10.32
CA THR A 445 -10.58 31.55 -11.62
C THR A 445 -12.08 31.52 -11.39
N PRO A 446 -12.87 32.44 -11.99
CA PRO A 446 -14.31 32.42 -11.85
C PRO A 446 -14.92 31.09 -12.26
N GLU A 447 -15.94 30.65 -11.53
CA GLU A 447 -16.56 29.34 -11.72
C GLU A 447 -17.10 29.15 -13.15
N ASP A 448 -17.62 30.19 -13.77
CA ASP A 448 -18.11 30.17 -15.16
C ASP A 448 -17.01 30.03 -16.21
N GLN A 449 -15.74 30.18 -15.83
CA GLN A 449 -14.57 29.99 -16.69
C GLN A 449 -13.90 28.62 -16.47
N LEU A 450 -14.46 27.76 -15.61
CA LEU A 450 -13.96 26.40 -15.42
C LEU A 450 -14.64 25.45 -16.42
N PRO A 451 -13.91 24.43 -16.95
CA PRO A 451 -12.51 24.11 -16.61
C PRO A 451 -11.51 25.03 -17.31
N VAL A 452 -10.36 25.24 -16.67
CA VAL A 452 -9.16 25.75 -17.34
C VAL A 452 -8.56 24.58 -18.09
N ILE A 453 -8.68 24.58 -19.40
CA ILE A 453 -8.31 23.45 -20.25
C ILE A 453 -6.83 23.48 -20.59
N LEU A 454 -6.14 22.35 -20.37
CA LEU A 454 -4.78 22.14 -20.80
C LEU A 454 -4.75 21.89 -22.33
N PRO A 455 -3.99 22.68 -23.12
CA PRO A 455 -3.88 22.40 -24.54
C PRO A 455 -3.13 21.09 -24.78
N GLU A 456 -3.65 20.23 -25.66
CA GLU A 456 -3.06 18.92 -25.95
C GLU A 456 -2.14 18.92 -27.18
N ASP A 457 -2.37 19.83 -28.11
CA ASP A 457 -1.56 19.99 -29.32
C ASP A 457 -0.38 20.96 -29.07
N VAL A 458 0.67 20.38 -28.53
CA VAL A 458 1.87 21.12 -28.08
C VAL A 458 3.14 20.43 -28.58
N VAL A 459 4.24 21.17 -28.61
CA VAL A 459 5.57 20.64 -28.87
C VAL A 459 6.37 20.67 -27.58
N MET A 460 6.93 19.52 -27.22
CA MET A 460 7.75 19.34 -26.01
C MET A 460 9.22 19.50 -26.34
N ASP A 461 9.87 20.53 -25.79
CA ASP A 461 11.32 20.70 -25.86
C ASP A 461 12.07 20.00 -24.70
N GLY A 462 11.33 19.57 -23.68
CA GLY A 462 11.85 18.90 -22.50
C GLY A 462 12.51 19.83 -21.48
N ILE A 463 12.47 21.14 -21.70
CA ILE A 463 13.06 22.15 -20.81
C ILE A 463 11.96 23.00 -20.19
N THR A 464 11.18 23.68 -21.01
CA THR A 464 10.14 24.61 -20.57
C THR A 464 8.75 24.02 -20.83
N SER A 465 7.87 24.14 -19.84
CA SER A 465 6.46 23.78 -20.02
C SER A 465 5.85 24.57 -21.21
N PRO A 466 5.16 23.91 -22.16
CA PRO A 466 4.54 24.59 -23.30
C PRO A 466 3.57 25.70 -22.92
N ILE A 467 2.87 25.59 -21.79
CA ILE A 467 1.95 26.64 -21.32
C ILE A 467 2.68 27.86 -20.73
N LYS A 468 3.93 27.66 -20.28
CA LYS A 468 4.81 28.76 -19.88
C LYS A 468 5.48 29.43 -21.09
N ALA A 469 5.85 28.61 -22.07
CA ALA A 469 6.51 29.07 -23.28
C ALA A 469 5.58 29.89 -24.19
N ASP A 470 4.28 29.67 -24.13
CA ASP A 470 3.27 30.41 -24.89
C ASP A 470 2.64 31.51 -24.03
N PRO A 471 3.06 32.77 -24.16
CA PRO A 471 2.51 33.85 -23.34
C PRO A 471 1.02 34.13 -23.62
N GLU A 472 0.49 33.73 -24.76
CA GLU A 472 -0.92 33.91 -25.09
C GLU A 472 -1.84 32.99 -24.30
N TRP A 473 -1.37 31.78 -23.96
CA TRP A 473 -2.18 30.86 -23.16
C TRP A 473 -2.52 31.44 -21.79
N ALA A 474 -1.56 32.11 -21.12
CA ALA A 474 -1.75 32.69 -19.80
C ALA A 474 -2.70 33.89 -19.79
N LYS A 475 -2.92 34.56 -20.91
CA LYS A 475 -3.78 35.73 -20.97
C LYS A 475 -5.25 35.36 -20.87
N THR A 476 -5.95 36.07 -19.99
CA THR A 476 -7.39 35.92 -19.78
C THR A 476 -7.99 37.23 -19.28
N THR A 477 -9.28 37.25 -19.09
CA THR A 477 -9.98 38.39 -18.48
C THR A 477 -10.87 37.90 -17.34
N VAL A 478 -10.97 38.72 -16.29
CA VAL A 478 -11.87 38.49 -15.15
C VAL A 478 -12.67 39.77 -14.96
N ASN A 479 -13.99 39.68 -15.07
CA ASN A 479 -14.90 40.83 -14.96
C ASN A 479 -14.50 41.98 -15.93
N GLY A 480 -14.05 41.63 -17.13
CA GLY A 480 -13.61 42.61 -18.15
C GLY A 480 -12.21 43.16 -17.91
N GLN A 481 -11.51 42.75 -16.85
CA GLN A 481 -10.16 43.21 -16.59
C GLN A 481 -9.14 42.15 -17.05
N PRO A 482 -7.99 42.59 -17.64
CA PRO A 482 -6.94 41.67 -17.98
C PRO A 482 -6.39 40.93 -16.77
N ALA A 483 -6.11 39.63 -16.94
CA ALA A 483 -5.51 38.79 -15.92
C ALA A 483 -4.57 37.76 -16.54
N LEU A 484 -3.71 37.18 -15.70
CA LEU A 484 -2.82 36.08 -16.10
C LEU A 484 -3.17 34.81 -15.34
N ARG A 485 -3.33 33.73 -16.07
CA ARG A 485 -3.51 32.37 -15.48
C ARG A 485 -2.24 31.89 -14.82
N GLU A 486 -2.39 31.12 -13.74
CA GLU A 486 -1.30 30.31 -13.20
C GLU A 486 -0.83 29.29 -14.27
N THR A 487 0.47 29.13 -14.40
CA THR A 487 1.08 28.20 -15.37
C THR A 487 1.62 26.92 -14.73
N ASP A 488 1.61 26.84 -13.42
CA ASP A 488 1.87 25.58 -12.73
C ASP A 488 0.67 24.64 -12.85
N THR A 489 0.94 23.33 -12.83
CA THR A 489 -0.09 22.29 -12.80
C THR A 489 -0.10 21.58 -11.46
N PHE A 490 -1.19 20.87 -11.18
CA PHE A 490 -1.31 20.12 -9.95
C PHE A 490 -0.37 18.92 -9.87
N ASP A 491 0.11 18.64 -8.67
CA ASP A 491 0.63 17.33 -8.27
C ASP A 491 -0.37 16.24 -8.66
N THR A 492 0.12 15.16 -9.26
CA THR A 492 -0.71 14.05 -9.73
C THR A 492 -1.43 13.31 -8.60
N PHE A 493 -0.99 13.47 -7.36
CA PHE A 493 -1.76 12.98 -6.20
C PHE A 493 -3.11 13.70 -6.03
N MET A 494 -3.27 14.88 -6.62
CA MET A 494 -4.57 15.56 -6.61
C MET A 494 -5.65 14.71 -7.28
N GLU A 495 -5.35 14.18 -8.47
CA GLU A 495 -6.29 13.36 -9.25
C GLU A 495 -6.58 12.04 -8.53
N SER A 496 -5.54 11.39 -7.99
CA SER A 496 -5.69 10.09 -7.33
C SER A 496 -6.31 10.17 -5.93
N SER A 497 -6.53 11.37 -5.41
CA SER A 497 -7.10 11.54 -4.06
C SER A 497 -8.62 11.44 -4.00
N TRP A 498 -9.32 11.57 -5.12
CA TRP A 498 -10.78 11.58 -5.12
C TRP A 498 -11.45 10.75 -6.23
N TYR A 499 -10.68 10.09 -7.10
CA TYR A 499 -11.19 9.31 -8.23
C TYR A 499 -12.19 8.24 -7.81
N TYR A 500 -11.97 7.59 -6.67
CA TYR A 500 -12.86 6.58 -6.10
C TYR A 500 -14.28 7.12 -5.87
N ALA A 501 -14.40 8.37 -5.50
CA ALA A 501 -15.68 9.04 -5.32
C ALA A 501 -16.32 9.38 -6.68
N ARG A 502 -15.51 9.82 -7.64
CA ARG A 502 -16.02 10.15 -8.98
C ARG A 502 -16.54 8.92 -9.72
N TYR A 503 -15.99 7.74 -9.48
CA TYR A 503 -16.52 6.50 -10.04
C TYR A 503 -17.99 6.23 -9.68
N THR A 504 -18.48 6.79 -8.58
CA THR A 504 -19.87 6.63 -8.16
C THR A 504 -20.86 7.34 -9.10
N CYS A 505 -20.37 8.36 -9.82
CA CYS A 505 -21.19 9.20 -10.70
C CYS A 505 -20.33 9.88 -11.80
N PRO A 506 -19.68 9.10 -12.68
CA PRO A 506 -18.66 9.65 -13.59
C PRO A 506 -19.22 10.59 -14.64
N GLN A 507 -20.50 10.46 -15.02
CA GLN A 507 -21.17 11.32 -15.99
C GLN A 507 -21.93 12.49 -15.36
N TYR A 508 -21.93 12.61 -14.03
CA TYR A 508 -22.65 13.69 -13.35
C TYR A 508 -22.02 15.05 -13.69
N ASP A 509 -22.79 15.94 -14.24
CA ASP A 509 -22.32 17.24 -14.76
C ASP A 509 -22.83 18.46 -13.95
N GLN A 510 -23.64 18.22 -12.93
CA GLN A 510 -24.21 19.26 -12.05
C GLN A 510 -23.29 19.64 -10.90
N GLY A 511 -22.23 18.90 -10.68
CA GLY A 511 -21.26 19.11 -9.60
C GLY A 511 -20.17 18.04 -9.58
N MET A 512 -19.27 18.15 -8.62
CA MET A 512 -18.16 17.21 -8.42
C MET A 512 -18.66 15.79 -8.15
N LEU A 513 -19.66 15.66 -7.28
CA LEU A 513 -20.30 14.41 -6.92
C LEU A 513 -21.83 14.57 -6.88
N ASP A 514 -22.54 13.52 -7.29
CA ASP A 514 -23.93 13.35 -6.98
C ASP A 514 -24.04 12.79 -5.54
N PRO A 515 -24.57 13.57 -4.57
CA PRO A 515 -24.59 13.12 -3.17
C PRO A 515 -25.32 11.79 -2.96
N ALA A 516 -26.39 11.55 -3.69
CA ALA A 516 -27.17 10.31 -3.58
C ALA A 516 -26.36 9.10 -4.04
N ALA A 517 -25.73 9.17 -5.20
CA ALA A 517 -24.88 8.11 -5.72
C ALA A 517 -23.63 7.91 -4.86
N ALA A 518 -22.96 9.00 -4.49
CA ALA A 518 -21.76 8.95 -3.64
C ALA A 518 -22.06 8.30 -2.29
N ASN A 519 -23.14 8.69 -1.61
CA ASN A 519 -23.48 8.15 -0.30
C ASN A 519 -24.05 6.74 -0.35
N TYR A 520 -24.57 6.31 -1.50
CA TYR A 520 -24.94 4.90 -1.70
C TYR A 520 -23.71 3.99 -1.73
N TRP A 521 -22.68 4.35 -2.52
CA TRP A 521 -21.53 3.50 -2.76
C TRP A 521 -20.41 3.65 -1.71
N LEU A 522 -20.19 4.88 -1.18
CA LEU A 522 -19.11 5.16 -0.24
C LEU A 522 -19.50 4.84 1.22
N PRO A 523 -18.54 4.45 2.04
CA PRO A 523 -17.11 4.28 1.73
C PRO A 523 -16.83 3.05 0.86
N VAL A 524 -15.66 3.02 0.24
CA VAL A 524 -15.15 1.83 -0.45
C VAL A 524 -15.08 0.67 0.55
N ASP A 525 -15.67 -0.47 0.21
CA ASP A 525 -15.68 -1.63 1.11
C ASP A 525 -14.35 -2.35 1.14
N GLN A 526 -13.71 -2.51 -0.02
CA GLN A 526 -12.40 -3.11 -0.15
C GLN A 526 -11.52 -2.28 -1.09
N TYR A 527 -10.40 -1.79 -0.57
CA TYR A 527 -9.38 -1.11 -1.35
C TYR A 527 -8.13 -1.98 -1.45
N ILE A 528 -7.48 -2.01 -2.63
CA ILE A 528 -6.35 -2.90 -2.89
C ILE A 528 -5.26 -2.12 -3.61
N GLY A 529 -4.06 -2.16 -3.08
CA GLY A 529 -2.90 -1.53 -3.70
C GLY A 529 -1.61 -1.86 -2.96
N GLY A 530 -0.46 -1.48 -3.52
CA GLY A 530 0.84 -1.74 -2.93
C GLY A 530 1.12 -0.94 -1.66
N ILE A 531 1.94 -1.49 -0.78
CA ILE A 531 2.34 -0.83 0.48
C ILE A 531 3.12 0.47 0.27
N GLU A 532 3.72 0.66 -0.90
CA GLU A 532 4.43 1.89 -1.28
C GLU A 532 3.54 3.13 -1.26
N HIS A 533 2.23 2.94 -1.29
CA HIS A 533 1.25 4.03 -1.23
C HIS A 533 0.80 4.39 0.19
N ALA A 534 1.35 3.70 1.20
CA ALA A 534 0.90 3.80 2.60
C ALA A 534 0.95 5.22 3.17
N ILE A 535 1.92 6.02 2.79
CA ILE A 535 2.11 7.38 3.29
C ILE A 535 1.45 8.41 2.35
N MET A 536 2.01 8.60 1.16
CA MET A 536 1.61 9.72 0.29
C MET A 536 0.18 9.58 -0.21
N HIS A 537 -0.08 8.60 -1.07
CA HIS A 537 -1.40 8.43 -1.68
C HIS A 537 -2.49 8.22 -0.64
N LEU A 538 -2.31 7.29 0.29
CA LEU A 538 -3.34 6.95 1.27
C LEU A 538 -3.60 8.07 2.27
N MET A 539 -2.57 8.86 2.61
CA MET A 539 -2.74 10.05 3.45
C MET A 539 -3.59 11.10 2.75
N TYR A 540 -3.28 11.42 1.50
CA TYR A 540 -4.04 12.39 0.70
C TYR A 540 -5.45 11.90 0.37
N PHE A 541 -5.61 10.63 0.09
CA PHE A 541 -6.88 9.95 -0.09
C PHE A 541 -7.80 10.13 1.12
N ARG A 542 -7.27 9.93 2.33
CA ARG A 542 -8.01 10.15 3.58
C ARG A 542 -8.31 11.63 3.82
N PHE A 543 -7.31 12.47 3.63
CA PHE A 543 -7.45 13.92 3.78
C PHE A 543 -8.50 14.50 2.84
N PHE A 544 -8.42 14.15 1.57
CA PHE A 544 -9.34 14.65 0.56
C PHE A 544 -10.79 14.22 0.83
N HIS A 545 -10.97 13.01 1.33
CA HIS A 545 -12.29 12.53 1.74
C HIS A 545 -12.89 13.39 2.86
N LYS A 546 -12.08 13.74 3.85
CA LYS A 546 -12.52 14.63 4.95
C LYS A 546 -12.85 16.03 4.44
N LEU A 547 -12.11 16.55 3.49
CA LEU A 547 -12.42 17.83 2.82
C LEU A 547 -13.77 17.75 2.08
N MET A 548 -14.03 16.67 1.36
CA MET A 548 -15.31 16.46 0.67
C MET A 548 -16.46 16.30 1.66
N ARG A 549 -16.23 15.61 2.77
CA ARG A 549 -17.22 15.51 3.86
C ARG A 549 -17.60 16.90 4.39
N ASP A 550 -16.61 17.72 4.71
CA ASP A 550 -16.83 19.07 5.25
C ASP A 550 -17.47 20.03 4.25
N ALA A 551 -17.33 19.71 2.95
CA ALA A 551 -18.01 20.42 1.88
C ALA A 551 -19.44 19.89 1.61
N GLY A 552 -19.89 18.89 2.36
CA GLY A 552 -21.24 18.31 2.20
C GLY A 552 -21.40 17.35 1.02
N LEU A 553 -20.28 16.89 0.43
CA LEU A 553 -20.31 16.02 -0.74
C LEU A 553 -20.40 14.54 -0.38
N VAL A 554 -19.90 14.14 0.77
CA VAL A 554 -19.96 12.77 1.30
C VAL A 554 -20.27 12.80 2.78
N ASP A 555 -20.88 11.73 3.31
CA ASP A 555 -21.31 11.64 4.71
C ASP A 555 -20.32 10.87 5.60
N SER A 556 -19.49 10.00 5.03
CA SER A 556 -18.55 9.17 5.78
C SER A 556 -17.28 9.92 6.15
N ASP A 557 -16.61 9.48 7.22
CA ASP A 557 -15.37 10.09 7.74
C ASP A 557 -14.11 9.56 7.06
N GLU A 558 -14.14 8.33 6.59
CA GLU A 558 -13.01 7.66 5.95
C GLU A 558 -13.43 7.08 4.59
N PRO A 559 -12.50 7.06 3.61
CA PRO A 559 -12.85 6.67 2.24
C PRO A 559 -12.98 5.17 2.03
N ALA A 560 -12.33 4.35 2.84
CA ALA A 560 -12.32 2.90 2.68
C ALA A 560 -12.35 2.17 4.02
N LYS A 561 -13.14 1.09 4.07
CA LYS A 561 -13.29 0.25 5.28
C LYS A 561 -12.15 -0.74 5.44
N ARG A 562 -11.83 -1.48 4.38
CA ARG A 562 -10.80 -2.52 4.40
C ARG A 562 -9.73 -2.24 3.36
N LEU A 563 -8.48 -2.34 3.75
CA LEU A 563 -7.32 -2.18 2.88
C LEU A 563 -6.53 -3.48 2.82
N LEU A 564 -6.23 -3.93 1.61
CA LEU A 564 -5.30 -5.03 1.37
C LEU A 564 -4.09 -4.50 0.61
N CYS A 565 -2.90 -4.68 1.20
CA CYS A 565 -1.65 -4.35 0.54
C CYS A 565 -1.04 -5.60 -0.05
N GLN A 566 -1.03 -5.70 -1.39
CA GLN A 566 -0.44 -6.84 -2.07
C GLN A 566 1.08 -6.78 -2.05
N GLY A 567 1.72 -7.96 -2.04
CA GLY A 567 3.16 -8.10 -2.20
C GLY A 567 3.59 -7.98 -3.66
N MET A 568 4.89 -7.74 -3.86
CA MET A 568 5.49 -7.60 -5.19
C MET A 568 5.58 -8.94 -5.92
N VAL A 569 5.61 -8.90 -7.25
CA VAL A 569 5.93 -10.03 -8.09
C VAL A 569 7.41 -9.95 -8.46
N LEU A 570 8.14 -11.02 -8.14
CA LEU A 570 9.58 -11.14 -8.38
C LEU A 570 9.85 -12.11 -9.52
N ALA A 571 10.92 -11.88 -10.25
CA ALA A 571 11.41 -12.80 -11.27
C ALA A 571 12.93 -12.89 -11.23
N ASP A 572 13.47 -14.00 -11.75
CA ASP A 572 14.90 -14.18 -11.96
C ASP A 572 15.46 -13.06 -12.84
N ALA A 573 16.67 -12.61 -12.55
CA ALA A 573 17.38 -11.63 -13.37
C ALA A 573 18.75 -12.19 -13.78
N PHE A 574 19.06 -12.08 -15.08
CA PHE A 574 20.29 -12.55 -15.68
C PHE A 574 20.98 -11.46 -16.48
N TYR A 575 22.30 -11.45 -16.45
CA TYR A 575 23.07 -10.53 -17.29
C TYR A 575 24.37 -11.17 -17.76
N TYR A 576 24.97 -10.59 -18.79
CA TYR A 576 26.37 -10.79 -19.13
C TYR A 576 27.09 -9.44 -19.19
N THR A 577 28.40 -9.45 -19.04
CA THR A 577 29.20 -8.23 -19.13
C THR A 577 29.55 -7.98 -20.60
N GLY A 578 29.16 -6.79 -21.12
CA GLY A 578 29.44 -6.35 -22.45
C GLY A 578 30.90 -5.92 -22.65
N ASN A 579 31.28 -5.57 -23.87
CA ASN A 579 32.65 -5.24 -24.25
C ASN A 579 33.21 -4.01 -23.53
N SER A 580 32.33 -3.09 -23.08
CA SER A 580 32.72 -1.89 -22.36
C SER A 580 32.62 -2.03 -20.83
N GLY A 581 32.39 -3.27 -20.33
CA GLY A 581 32.20 -3.53 -18.91
C GLY A 581 30.77 -3.29 -18.39
N GLU A 582 29.85 -2.90 -19.27
CA GLU A 582 28.45 -2.69 -18.94
C GLU A 582 27.70 -4.03 -18.72
N ARG A 583 26.69 -4.01 -17.87
CA ARG A 583 25.78 -5.16 -17.71
C ARG A 583 24.71 -5.14 -18.79
N VAL A 584 24.64 -6.22 -19.58
CA VAL A 584 23.60 -6.44 -20.58
C VAL A 584 22.61 -7.44 -20.01
N TRP A 585 21.42 -6.98 -19.72
CA TRP A 585 20.37 -7.80 -19.08
C TRP A 585 19.63 -8.62 -20.12
N VAL A 586 19.48 -9.91 -19.81
CA VAL A 586 18.84 -10.91 -20.66
C VAL A 586 17.51 -11.32 -20.03
N SER A 587 16.46 -11.35 -20.83
CA SER A 587 15.14 -11.81 -20.37
C SER A 587 15.22 -13.23 -19.80
N PRO A 588 14.60 -13.52 -18.65
CA PRO A 588 14.53 -14.89 -18.11
C PRO A 588 13.95 -15.91 -19.08
N VAL A 589 13.07 -15.50 -19.97
CA VAL A 589 12.47 -16.35 -21.00
C VAL A 589 13.51 -16.86 -22.00
N ASP A 590 14.53 -16.05 -22.29
CA ASP A 590 15.61 -16.38 -23.21
C ASP A 590 16.77 -17.13 -22.54
N ALA A 591 16.77 -17.24 -21.22
CA ALA A 591 17.81 -17.91 -20.48
C ALA A 591 17.53 -19.41 -20.36
N THR A 592 18.52 -20.25 -20.75
CA THR A 592 18.51 -21.68 -20.49
C THR A 592 19.22 -21.92 -19.16
N VAL A 593 18.52 -22.50 -18.19
CA VAL A 593 18.95 -22.64 -16.81
C VAL A 593 19.17 -24.12 -16.46
N GLU A 594 20.32 -24.43 -15.88
CA GLU A 594 20.62 -25.71 -15.25
C GLU A 594 20.52 -25.58 -13.73
N ARG A 595 19.83 -26.52 -13.08
CA ARG A 595 19.62 -26.51 -11.63
C ARG A 595 20.21 -27.77 -10.99
N ASP A 596 20.65 -27.65 -9.73
CA ASP A 596 21.07 -28.77 -8.90
C ASP A 596 19.86 -29.54 -8.34
N ASP A 597 20.11 -30.60 -7.61
CA ASP A 597 19.09 -31.47 -6.98
C ASP A 597 18.23 -30.70 -5.94
N LYS A 598 18.68 -29.54 -5.49
CA LYS A 598 17.97 -28.65 -4.55
C LYS A 598 17.25 -27.50 -5.27
N GLY A 599 17.24 -27.51 -6.61
CA GLY A 599 16.58 -26.50 -7.43
C GLY A 599 17.35 -25.18 -7.57
N ARG A 600 18.59 -25.09 -7.08
CA ARG A 600 19.40 -23.88 -7.19
C ARG A 600 20.02 -23.79 -8.59
N ILE A 601 20.08 -22.57 -9.13
CA ILE A 601 20.66 -22.31 -10.45
C ILE A 601 22.17 -22.47 -10.36
N ILE A 602 22.72 -23.39 -11.15
CA ILE A 602 24.17 -23.66 -11.24
C ILE A 602 24.79 -23.11 -12.52
N LYS A 603 24.01 -22.93 -13.56
CA LYS A 603 24.44 -22.39 -14.85
C LYS A 603 23.26 -21.81 -15.62
N ALA A 604 23.52 -20.71 -16.31
CA ALA A 604 22.55 -20.12 -17.25
C ALA A 604 23.29 -19.66 -18.51
N THR A 605 22.65 -19.83 -19.66
CA THR A 605 23.17 -19.42 -20.97
C THR A 605 22.08 -18.71 -21.76
N ASP A 606 22.49 -17.78 -22.63
CA ASP A 606 21.59 -17.13 -23.59
C ASP A 606 21.45 -17.93 -24.89
N PRO A 607 20.57 -17.51 -25.83
CA PRO A 607 20.39 -18.21 -27.08
C PRO A 607 21.66 -18.31 -27.96
N GLN A 608 22.63 -17.40 -27.77
CA GLN A 608 23.92 -17.43 -28.48
C GLN A 608 24.98 -18.27 -27.75
N GLY A 609 24.62 -18.90 -26.65
CA GLY A 609 25.53 -19.78 -25.88
C GLY A 609 26.44 -19.03 -24.91
N ARG A 610 26.23 -17.71 -24.71
CA ARG A 610 27.00 -16.94 -23.72
C ARG A 610 26.59 -17.34 -22.31
N GLU A 611 27.58 -17.48 -21.43
CA GLU A 611 27.31 -17.75 -20.02
C GLU A 611 26.76 -16.49 -19.33
N LEU A 612 25.67 -16.65 -18.60
CA LEU A 612 24.97 -15.58 -17.89
C LEU A 612 25.28 -15.63 -16.41
N VAL A 613 25.36 -14.45 -15.80
CA VAL A 613 25.43 -14.29 -14.35
C VAL A 613 24.02 -14.19 -13.79
N TYR A 614 23.69 -15.03 -12.81
CA TYR A 614 22.43 -14.95 -12.10
C TYR A 614 22.49 -13.87 -11.03
N ALA A 615 21.69 -12.82 -11.18
CA ALA A 615 21.65 -11.69 -10.26
C ALA A 615 20.61 -11.86 -9.12
N GLY A 616 19.98 -13.04 -9.02
CA GLY A 616 18.96 -13.32 -8.00
C GLY A 616 17.55 -12.99 -8.43
N MET A 617 16.60 -13.32 -7.56
CA MET A 617 15.20 -12.90 -7.66
C MET A 617 15.09 -11.41 -7.33
N SER A 618 14.43 -10.65 -8.17
CA SER A 618 14.21 -9.23 -7.93
C SER A 618 12.89 -8.75 -8.52
N LYS A 619 12.44 -7.59 -8.09
CA LYS A 619 11.26 -6.93 -8.66
C LYS A 619 11.39 -6.86 -10.18
N MET A 620 10.33 -7.21 -10.89
CA MET A 620 10.28 -7.08 -12.35
C MET A 620 10.46 -5.62 -12.75
N SER A 621 11.42 -5.36 -13.63
CA SER A 621 11.72 -4.01 -14.10
C SER A 621 12.21 -4.01 -15.54
N LYS A 622 11.96 -2.91 -16.24
CA LYS A 622 12.48 -2.69 -17.61
C LYS A 622 14.00 -2.63 -17.61
N SER A 623 14.59 -2.05 -16.57
CA SER A 623 16.06 -1.90 -16.45
C SER A 623 16.78 -3.24 -16.31
N LYS A 624 16.17 -4.24 -15.72
CA LYS A 624 16.73 -5.60 -15.56
C LYS A 624 16.21 -6.58 -16.61
N ASN A 625 15.33 -6.14 -17.50
CA ASN A 625 14.72 -6.98 -18.53
C ASN A 625 14.18 -8.31 -18.01
N ASN A 626 13.66 -8.31 -16.78
CA ASN A 626 13.12 -9.51 -16.13
C ASN A 626 11.60 -9.49 -16.01
N GLY A 627 10.92 -8.60 -16.70
CA GLY A 627 9.47 -8.58 -16.79
C GLY A 627 8.92 -9.75 -17.62
N ILE A 628 7.84 -10.33 -17.14
CA ILE A 628 7.08 -11.34 -17.88
C ILE A 628 5.87 -10.64 -18.49
N ASP A 629 5.65 -10.82 -19.79
CA ASP A 629 4.52 -10.20 -20.48
C ASP A 629 3.23 -10.99 -20.16
N PRO A 630 2.24 -10.35 -19.50
CA PRO A 630 0.97 -10.99 -19.20
C PRO A 630 0.24 -11.48 -20.46
N GLN A 631 0.33 -10.75 -21.55
CA GLN A 631 -0.35 -11.13 -22.81
C GLN A 631 0.19 -12.43 -23.38
N GLU A 632 1.51 -12.61 -23.40
CA GLU A 632 2.13 -13.86 -23.86
C GLU A 632 1.69 -15.04 -23.02
N MET A 633 1.58 -14.87 -21.71
CA MET A 633 1.13 -15.91 -20.79
C MET A 633 -0.35 -16.28 -21.02
N VAL A 634 -1.19 -15.28 -21.23
CA VAL A 634 -2.61 -15.51 -21.56
C VAL A 634 -2.78 -16.22 -22.89
N GLU A 635 -2.02 -15.83 -23.91
CA GLU A 635 -2.03 -16.48 -25.23
C GLU A 635 -1.57 -17.94 -25.15
N LYS A 636 -0.60 -18.22 -24.30
CA LYS A 636 -0.03 -19.56 -24.13
C LYS A 636 -0.89 -20.49 -23.27
N TYR A 637 -1.44 -19.99 -22.15
CA TYR A 637 -2.09 -20.82 -21.14
C TYR A 637 -3.57 -20.47 -20.90
N GLY A 638 -4.03 -19.33 -21.37
CA GLY A 638 -5.34 -18.79 -21.04
C GLY A 638 -5.32 -17.86 -19.82
N ALA A 639 -6.32 -16.96 -19.76
CA ALA A 639 -6.45 -16.00 -18.67
C ALA A 639 -6.70 -16.69 -17.33
N ASP A 640 -7.53 -17.71 -17.29
CA ASP A 640 -7.88 -18.41 -16.05
C ASP A 640 -6.67 -19.09 -15.41
N THR A 641 -5.78 -19.65 -16.21
CA THR A 641 -4.53 -20.26 -15.73
C THR A 641 -3.63 -19.23 -15.07
N VAL A 642 -3.46 -18.07 -15.70
CA VAL A 642 -2.64 -16.98 -15.15
C VAL A 642 -3.24 -16.46 -13.85
N ARG A 643 -4.54 -16.23 -13.82
CA ARG A 643 -5.28 -15.79 -12.63
C ARG A 643 -5.15 -16.79 -11.48
N LEU A 644 -5.31 -18.06 -11.76
CA LEU A 644 -5.20 -19.13 -10.76
C LEU A 644 -3.79 -19.18 -10.16
N PHE A 645 -2.76 -19.12 -11.01
CA PHE A 645 -1.38 -19.07 -10.54
C PHE A 645 -1.15 -17.89 -9.61
N MET A 646 -1.59 -16.68 -9.99
CA MET A 646 -1.42 -15.46 -9.22
C MET A 646 -2.04 -15.55 -7.82
N MET A 647 -3.15 -16.26 -7.69
CA MET A 647 -3.84 -16.40 -6.41
C MET A 647 -3.36 -17.56 -5.57
N PHE A 648 -2.77 -18.57 -6.20
CA PHE A 648 -2.34 -19.81 -5.53
C PHE A 648 -0.88 -19.76 -5.05
N ALA A 649 0.00 -19.09 -5.78
CA ALA A 649 1.44 -19.20 -5.61
C ALA A 649 1.95 -18.63 -4.27
N SER A 650 1.25 -17.67 -3.69
CA SER A 650 1.66 -16.99 -2.46
C SER A 650 0.47 -16.29 -1.81
N PRO A 651 0.48 -16.08 -0.47
CA PRO A 651 -0.47 -15.18 0.17
C PRO A 651 -0.45 -13.78 -0.45
N ALA A 652 -1.60 -13.12 -0.52
CA ALA A 652 -1.75 -11.86 -1.24
C ALA A 652 -0.82 -10.75 -0.75
N GLU A 653 -0.55 -10.68 0.56
CA GLU A 653 0.31 -9.65 1.16
C GLU A 653 1.81 -9.95 1.02
N MET A 654 2.16 -11.16 0.63
CA MET A 654 3.55 -11.59 0.51
C MET A 654 4.06 -11.48 -0.92
N THR A 655 5.39 -11.41 -1.07
CA THR A 655 6.00 -11.46 -2.39
C THR A 655 5.68 -12.76 -3.11
N LEU A 656 5.50 -12.68 -4.41
CA LEU A 656 5.25 -13.81 -5.29
C LEU A 656 6.46 -13.98 -6.21
N GLU A 657 7.06 -15.17 -6.18
CA GLU A 657 8.14 -15.52 -7.09
C GLU A 657 7.56 -16.15 -8.37
N TRP A 658 7.83 -15.51 -9.51
CA TRP A 658 7.37 -16.02 -10.80
C TRP A 658 8.13 -17.29 -11.17
N GLN A 659 7.38 -18.36 -11.42
CA GLN A 659 7.91 -19.62 -11.93
C GLN A 659 6.93 -20.19 -12.98
N GLU A 660 7.40 -20.37 -14.19
CA GLU A 660 6.55 -20.88 -15.26
C GLU A 660 6.06 -22.32 -14.99
N SER A 661 6.84 -23.13 -14.27
CA SER A 661 6.42 -24.47 -13.81
C SER A 661 5.16 -24.42 -12.94
N GLY A 662 4.99 -23.37 -12.14
CA GLY A 662 3.79 -23.13 -11.35
C GLY A 662 2.58 -22.80 -12.22
N VAL A 663 2.78 -22.02 -13.27
CA VAL A 663 1.73 -21.71 -14.27
C VAL A 663 1.28 -22.98 -14.99
N GLU A 664 2.22 -23.82 -15.41
CA GLU A 664 1.93 -25.14 -16.01
C GLU A 664 1.16 -26.03 -15.04
N GLY A 665 1.50 -25.99 -13.74
CA GLY A 665 0.79 -26.71 -12.70
C GLY A 665 -0.67 -26.26 -12.56
N ALA A 666 -0.91 -24.96 -12.61
CA ALA A 666 -2.26 -24.41 -12.62
C ALA A 666 -3.06 -24.85 -13.86
N ASN A 667 -2.43 -24.84 -15.01
CA ASN A 667 -3.05 -25.32 -16.26
C ASN A 667 -3.44 -26.78 -16.17
N ARG A 668 -2.54 -27.64 -15.66
CA ARG A 668 -2.83 -29.07 -15.46
C ARG A 668 -3.99 -29.28 -14.49
N PHE A 669 -4.09 -28.48 -13.44
CA PHE A 669 -5.21 -28.55 -12.52
C PHE A 669 -6.54 -28.25 -13.22
N LEU A 670 -6.62 -27.19 -14.00
CA LEU A 670 -7.83 -26.86 -14.78
C LEU A 670 -8.20 -27.95 -15.77
N LYS A 671 -7.21 -28.57 -16.41
CA LYS A 671 -7.44 -29.74 -17.29
C LYS A 671 -8.03 -30.93 -16.54
N ARG A 672 -7.59 -31.17 -15.32
CA ARG A 672 -8.16 -32.26 -14.48
C ARG A 672 -9.59 -31.96 -14.06
N VAL A 673 -9.90 -30.72 -13.68
CA VAL A 673 -11.27 -30.31 -13.36
C VAL A 673 -12.17 -30.49 -14.57
N TRP A 674 -11.72 -30.05 -15.72
CA TRP A 674 -12.45 -30.19 -16.98
C TRP A 674 -12.71 -31.67 -17.33
N LYS A 675 -11.70 -32.50 -17.22
CA LYS A 675 -11.79 -33.95 -17.53
C LYS A 675 -12.79 -34.64 -16.62
N LEU A 676 -12.74 -34.40 -15.31
CA LEU A 676 -13.68 -35.01 -14.37
C LEU A 676 -15.12 -34.58 -14.66
N ALA A 677 -15.34 -33.32 -14.97
CA ALA A 677 -16.66 -32.79 -15.34
C ALA A 677 -17.14 -33.38 -16.67
N TYR A 678 -16.26 -33.46 -17.68
CA TYR A 678 -16.57 -34.09 -18.99
C TYR A 678 -17.00 -35.53 -18.84
N ASP A 679 -16.22 -36.36 -18.15
CA ASP A 679 -16.52 -37.79 -17.95
C ASP A 679 -17.85 -37.96 -17.19
N HIS A 680 -18.15 -37.07 -16.23
CA HIS A 680 -19.40 -37.10 -15.50
C HIS A 680 -20.60 -36.74 -16.40
N VAL A 681 -20.47 -35.70 -17.20
CA VAL A 681 -21.55 -35.23 -18.11
C VAL A 681 -21.84 -36.25 -19.19
N GLU A 682 -20.81 -36.92 -19.73
CA GLU A 682 -20.95 -37.93 -20.78
C GLU A 682 -21.75 -39.17 -20.33
N LYS A 683 -21.81 -39.44 -19.03
CA LYS A 683 -22.62 -40.53 -18.48
C LYS A 683 -24.11 -40.25 -18.47
N GLY A 684 -24.55 -39.04 -18.83
CA GLY A 684 -25.93 -38.66 -18.97
C GLY A 684 -26.56 -38.10 -17.70
N ALA A 685 -27.89 -38.10 -17.64
CA ALA A 685 -28.69 -37.48 -16.60
C ALA A 685 -28.38 -38.06 -15.20
N VAL A 686 -28.48 -37.20 -14.22
CA VAL A 686 -28.21 -37.50 -12.81
C VAL A 686 -29.51 -37.54 -12.01
N GLN A 687 -29.68 -38.54 -11.17
CA GLN A 687 -30.82 -38.63 -10.24
C GLN A 687 -30.63 -37.68 -9.05
N PRO A 688 -31.76 -37.25 -8.41
CA PRO A 688 -31.67 -36.44 -7.21
C PRO A 688 -30.88 -37.14 -6.08
N LEU A 689 -30.12 -36.37 -5.34
CA LEU A 689 -29.38 -36.87 -4.17
C LEU A 689 -30.37 -37.22 -3.04
N ASP A 690 -30.25 -38.43 -2.54
CA ASP A 690 -30.97 -38.91 -1.35
C ASP A 690 -29.98 -39.08 -0.20
N VAL A 691 -29.85 -38.05 0.65
CA VAL A 691 -28.89 -38.01 1.75
C VAL A 691 -29.11 -39.17 2.73
N ALA A 692 -30.36 -39.57 2.96
CA ALA A 692 -30.67 -40.65 3.89
C ALA A 692 -30.18 -42.02 3.43
N SER A 693 -30.00 -42.24 2.12
CA SER A 693 -29.57 -43.51 1.53
C SER A 693 -28.07 -43.64 1.34
N LEU A 694 -27.29 -42.61 1.66
CA LEU A 694 -25.83 -42.63 1.48
C LEU A 694 -25.16 -43.65 2.37
N ASN A 695 -24.19 -44.40 1.82
CA ASN A 695 -23.32 -45.27 2.60
C ASN A 695 -22.23 -44.49 3.33
N GLU A 696 -21.43 -45.13 4.16
CA GLU A 696 -20.38 -44.47 4.96
C GLU A 696 -19.33 -43.77 4.12
N GLU A 697 -18.92 -44.35 3.02
CA GLU A 697 -17.94 -43.76 2.09
C GLU A 697 -18.50 -42.49 1.42
N GLN A 698 -19.75 -42.52 0.98
CA GLN A 698 -20.46 -41.39 0.41
C GLN A 698 -20.68 -40.28 1.46
N LYS A 699 -21.05 -40.63 2.68
CA LYS A 699 -21.18 -39.67 3.80
C LYS A 699 -19.86 -39.00 4.12
N ALA A 700 -18.75 -39.77 4.14
CA ALA A 700 -17.43 -39.21 4.39
C ALA A 700 -17.00 -38.22 3.30
N LEU A 701 -17.25 -38.54 2.02
CA LEU A 701 -16.97 -37.66 0.90
C LEU A 701 -17.81 -36.39 0.97
N ARG A 702 -19.10 -36.51 1.29
CA ARG A 702 -19.99 -35.35 1.43
C ARG A 702 -19.59 -34.46 2.60
N ARG A 703 -19.12 -35.08 3.71
CA ARG A 703 -18.54 -34.34 4.85
C ARG A 703 -17.34 -33.51 4.40
N ASP A 704 -16.42 -34.11 3.65
CA ASP A 704 -15.25 -33.40 3.13
C ASP A 704 -15.64 -32.26 2.19
N LEU A 705 -16.66 -32.48 1.35
CA LEU A 705 -17.21 -31.42 0.48
C LEU A 705 -17.70 -30.22 1.30
N HIS A 706 -18.56 -30.45 2.29
CA HIS A 706 -19.14 -29.34 3.04
C HIS A 706 -18.16 -28.67 3.98
N LYS A 707 -17.19 -29.40 4.54
CA LYS A 707 -16.05 -28.80 5.26
C LYS A 707 -15.19 -27.93 4.35
N THR A 708 -14.99 -28.33 3.10
CA THR A 708 -14.29 -27.54 2.11
C THR A 708 -15.04 -26.27 1.76
N ILE A 709 -16.34 -26.34 1.57
CA ILE A 709 -17.19 -25.14 1.35
C ILE A 709 -17.04 -24.15 2.51
N ALA A 710 -17.13 -24.62 3.74
CA ALA A 710 -16.99 -23.77 4.93
C ALA A 710 -15.61 -23.12 5.00
N LYS A 711 -14.54 -23.88 4.73
CA LYS A 711 -13.16 -23.36 4.73
C LYS A 711 -12.93 -22.34 3.62
N VAL A 712 -13.34 -22.62 2.41
CA VAL A 712 -13.17 -21.70 1.26
C VAL A 712 -13.95 -20.40 1.49
N THR A 713 -15.16 -20.50 2.02
CA THR A 713 -15.97 -19.33 2.36
C THR A 713 -15.27 -18.42 3.37
N ASP A 714 -14.71 -18.99 4.42
CA ASP A 714 -13.96 -18.23 5.42
C ASP A 714 -12.64 -17.67 4.86
N ASP A 715 -11.93 -18.46 4.08
CA ASP A 715 -10.64 -18.06 3.49
C ASP A 715 -10.79 -16.90 2.50
N ILE A 716 -11.85 -16.87 1.69
CA ILE A 716 -12.08 -15.78 0.74
C ILE A 716 -12.69 -14.56 1.43
N GLY A 717 -13.74 -14.76 2.22
CA GLY A 717 -14.56 -13.66 2.75
C GLY A 717 -13.93 -12.93 3.92
N ARG A 718 -13.49 -13.68 4.93
CA ARG A 718 -12.94 -13.10 6.16
C ARG A 718 -11.42 -13.00 6.15
N ARG A 719 -10.74 -14.10 5.86
CA ARG A 719 -9.28 -14.19 5.96
C ARG A 719 -8.54 -13.59 4.77
N GLN A 720 -9.15 -13.60 3.59
CA GLN A 720 -8.52 -13.22 2.32
C GLN A 720 -7.21 -13.99 2.04
N THR A 721 -7.21 -15.27 2.41
CA THR A 721 -6.13 -16.23 2.15
C THR A 721 -6.50 -17.09 0.94
N PHE A 722 -6.35 -16.52 -0.24
CA PHE A 722 -6.81 -17.13 -1.49
C PHE A 722 -6.06 -18.42 -1.83
N ASN A 723 -4.77 -18.47 -1.54
CA ASN A 723 -3.95 -19.65 -1.77
C ASN A 723 -4.44 -20.87 -0.97
N THR A 724 -4.85 -20.70 0.26
CA THR A 724 -5.39 -21.80 1.09
C THR A 724 -6.77 -22.24 0.64
N ALA A 725 -7.60 -21.32 0.14
CA ALA A 725 -8.90 -21.64 -0.45
C ALA A 725 -8.72 -22.52 -1.68
N ILE A 726 -7.81 -22.16 -2.58
CA ILE A 726 -7.52 -22.96 -3.80
C ILE A 726 -6.96 -24.32 -3.42
N ALA A 727 -6.03 -24.37 -2.46
CA ALA A 727 -5.46 -25.63 -1.98
C ALA A 727 -6.54 -26.58 -1.45
N ALA A 728 -7.51 -26.07 -0.71
CA ALA A 728 -8.63 -26.86 -0.20
C ALA A 728 -9.48 -27.47 -1.33
N VAL A 729 -9.73 -26.69 -2.38
CA VAL A 729 -10.44 -27.18 -3.57
C VAL A 729 -9.63 -28.23 -4.31
N MET A 730 -8.31 -28.06 -4.43
CA MET A 730 -7.42 -29.04 -5.05
C MET A 730 -7.43 -30.38 -4.29
N GLU A 731 -7.39 -30.36 -2.98
CA GLU A 731 -7.52 -31.56 -2.14
C GLU A 731 -8.88 -32.26 -2.36
N LEU A 732 -9.96 -31.49 -2.38
CA LEU A 732 -11.29 -32.03 -2.67
C LEU A 732 -11.34 -32.68 -4.04
N MET A 733 -10.76 -32.04 -5.05
CA MET A 733 -10.72 -32.59 -6.41
C MET A 733 -9.96 -33.94 -6.46
N ASN A 734 -8.88 -34.09 -5.73
CA ASN A 734 -8.17 -35.36 -5.62
C ASN A 734 -9.06 -36.47 -5.04
N LYS A 735 -9.87 -36.16 -4.05
CA LYS A 735 -10.82 -37.11 -3.44
C LYS A 735 -11.95 -37.44 -4.41
N LEU A 736 -12.49 -36.47 -5.13
CA LEU A 736 -13.54 -36.66 -6.13
C LEU A 736 -13.06 -37.54 -7.32
N ALA A 737 -11.81 -37.34 -7.73
CA ALA A 737 -11.24 -38.13 -8.82
C ALA A 737 -11.07 -39.64 -8.48
N ARG A 738 -10.92 -39.96 -7.19
CA ARG A 738 -10.77 -41.32 -6.67
C ARG A 738 -12.07 -41.96 -6.24
N ALA A 739 -13.13 -41.16 -6.11
CA ALA A 739 -14.41 -41.63 -5.62
C ALA A 739 -15.11 -42.55 -6.61
N PRO A 740 -15.90 -43.52 -6.15
CA PRO A 740 -16.74 -44.34 -7.04
C PRO A 740 -17.74 -43.48 -7.82
N GLN A 741 -18.02 -43.85 -9.07
CA GLN A 741 -18.92 -43.13 -9.97
C GLN A 741 -19.93 -44.06 -10.66
N GLU A 742 -20.25 -45.18 -10.03
CA GLU A 742 -21.04 -46.23 -10.66
C GLU A 742 -22.50 -46.23 -10.25
N SER A 743 -22.81 -45.99 -8.98
CA SER A 743 -24.17 -45.94 -8.50
C SER A 743 -24.84 -44.59 -8.81
N GLU A 744 -26.17 -44.58 -8.80
CA GLU A 744 -26.97 -43.37 -8.99
C GLU A 744 -26.62 -42.31 -7.91
N GLN A 745 -26.42 -42.73 -6.66
CA GLN A 745 -26.09 -41.80 -5.58
C GLN A 745 -24.63 -41.35 -5.60
N ASP A 746 -23.70 -42.20 -6.09
CA ASP A 746 -22.33 -41.76 -6.38
C ASP A 746 -22.33 -40.58 -7.36
N ARG A 747 -23.12 -40.69 -8.42
CA ARG A 747 -23.21 -39.67 -9.46
C ARG A 747 -23.97 -38.46 -8.97
N ALA A 748 -25.00 -38.62 -8.14
CA ALA A 748 -25.74 -37.51 -7.56
C ALA A 748 -24.87 -36.70 -6.60
N LEU A 749 -24.02 -37.37 -5.81
CA LEU A 749 -23.07 -36.74 -4.94
C LEU A 749 -21.96 -36.01 -5.72
N LEU A 750 -21.46 -36.62 -6.78
CA LEU A 750 -20.47 -35.99 -7.67
C LEU A 750 -21.05 -34.73 -8.34
N GLN A 751 -22.31 -34.76 -8.72
CA GLN A 751 -23.02 -33.60 -9.27
C GLN A 751 -23.07 -32.45 -8.25
N GLU A 752 -23.48 -32.73 -7.02
CA GLU A 752 -23.46 -31.73 -5.93
C GLU A 752 -22.05 -31.17 -5.74
N ALA A 753 -21.05 -32.03 -5.69
CA ALA A 753 -19.65 -31.64 -5.48
C ALA A 753 -19.12 -30.79 -6.65
N LEU A 754 -19.37 -31.16 -7.88
CA LEU A 754 -18.89 -30.41 -9.04
C LEU A 754 -19.55 -29.04 -9.18
N LEU A 755 -20.86 -28.95 -8.91
CA LEU A 755 -21.55 -27.66 -8.88
C LEU A 755 -20.98 -26.73 -7.78
N ALA A 756 -20.60 -27.29 -6.63
CA ALA A 756 -19.94 -26.53 -5.58
C ALA A 756 -18.51 -26.13 -5.95
N VAL A 757 -17.72 -27.04 -6.50
CA VAL A 757 -16.34 -26.76 -6.95
C VAL A 757 -16.32 -25.65 -7.99
N VAL A 758 -17.21 -25.72 -8.98
CA VAL A 758 -17.30 -24.69 -10.03
C VAL A 758 -17.59 -23.31 -9.43
N ARG A 759 -18.51 -23.23 -8.48
CA ARG A 759 -18.82 -21.95 -7.81
C ARG A 759 -17.68 -21.47 -6.92
N MET A 760 -16.99 -22.37 -6.23
CA MET A 760 -15.84 -22.01 -5.39
C MET A 760 -14.63 -21.55 -6.22
N LEU A 761 -14.41 -22.12 -7.39
CA LEU A 761 -13.36 -21.72 -8.31
C LEU A 761 -13.71 -20.51 -9.17
N TYR A 762 -14.99 -20.22 -9.34
CA TYR A 762 -15.46 -19.16 -10.23
C TYR A 762 -14.78 -17.81 -9.99
N PRO A 763 -14.59 -17.33 -8.75
CA PRO A 763 -13.91 -16.05 -8.54
C PRO A 763 -12.50 -16.03 -9.13
N PHE A 764 -11.78 -17.14 -9.12
CA PHE A 764 -10.41 -17.28 -9.61
C PHE A 764 -10.35 -17.53 -11.12
N THR A 765 -11.22 -18.41 -11.61
CA THR A 765 -11.21 -18.92 -12.99
C THR A 765 -12.59 -18.78 -13.63
N PRO A 766 -13.04 -17.54 -13.89
CA PRO A 766 -14.44 -17.29 -14.24
C PRO A 766 -14.86 -17.84 -15.61
N HIS A 767 -13.94 -17.91 -16.57
CA HIS A 767 -14.29 -18.36 -17.93
C HIS A 767 -14.57 -19.87 -17.99
N VAL A 768 -13.64 -20.66 -17.48
CA VAL A 768 -13.79 -22.12 -17.45
C VAL A 768 -14.98 -22.53 -16.57
N CYS A 769 -15.17 -21.83 -15.46
CA CYS A 769 -16.28 -22.09 -14.55
C CYS A 769 -17.63 -21.71 -15.17
N PHE A 770 -17.67 -20.68 -16.00
CA PHE A 770 -18.87 -20.33 -16.77
C PHE A 770 -19.27 -21.49 -17.70
N ALA A 771 -18.33 -22.03 -18.46
CA ALA A 771 -18.57 -23.16 -19.36
C ALA A 771 -18.94 -24.43 -18.61
N LEU A 772 -18.27 -24.73 -17.49
CA LEU A 772 -18.54 -25.91 -16.67
C LEU A 772 -19.92 -25.84 -16.00
N TRP A 773 -20.31 -24.67 -15.51
CA TRP A 773 -21.63 -24.46 -14.91
C TRP A 773 -22.75 -24.79 -15.88
N GLN A 774 -22.65 -24.32 -17.11
CA GLN A 774 -23.62 -24.63 -18.16
C GLN A 774 -23.62 -26.11 -18.50
N ALA A 775 -22.46 -26.71 -18.68
CA ALA A 775 -22.33 -28.13 -19.03
C ALA A 775 -22.89 -29.07 -17.95
N LEU A 776 -22.77 -28.68 -16.68
CA LEU A 776 -23.31 -29.41 -15.52
C LEU A 776 -24.80 -29.17 -15.28
N GLY A 777 -25.44 -28.32 -16.08
CA GLY A 777 -26.87 -28.02 -15.95
C GLY A 777 -27.19 -27.03 -14.82
N GLY A 778 -26.23 -26.20 -14.43
CA GLY A 778 -26.45 -25.12 -13.47
C GLY A 778 -27.49 -24.11 -13.98
N GLU A 779 -28.28 -23.58 -13.07
CA GLU A 779 -29.35 -22.62 -13.42
C GLU A 779 -28.78 -21.23 -13.67
N GLY A 780 -29.08 -20.63 -14.82
CA GLY A 780 -28.65 -19.30 -15.19
C GLY A 780 -27.15 -19.22 -15.44
N ASP A 781 -26.61 -18.01 -15.36
CA ASP A 781 -25.18 -17.76 -15.44
C ASP A 781 -24.51 -17.95 -14.07
N VAL A 782 -23.32 -18.52 -14.05
CA VAL A 782 -22.56 -18.71 -12.80
C VAL A 782 -22.23 -17.38 -12.12
N ASP A 783 -22.13 -16.30 -12.88
CA ASP A 783 -21.83 -14.97 -12.36
C ASP A 783 -22.80 -14.50 -11.28
N THR A 784 -24.05 -14.92 -11.38
CA THR A 784 -25.13 -14.58 -10.43
C THR A 784 -25.65 -15.79 -9.67
N ALA A 785 -25.02 -16.95 -9.82
CA ALA A 785 -25.37 -18.13 -9.04
C ALA A 785 -25.06 -17.90 -7.55
N PRO A 786 -25.89 -18.43 -6.64
CA PRO A 786 -25.62 -18.26 -5.21
C PRO A 786 -24.35 -19.00 -4.80
N TRP A 787 -23.54 -18.38 -3.96
CA TRP A 787 -22.38 -19.03 -3.36
C TRP A 787 -22.84 -20.29 -2.60
N PRO A 788 -22.08 -21.41 -2.70
CA PRO A 788 -22.49 -22.64 -2.04
C PRO A 788 -22.47 -22.46 -0.52
N VAL A 789 -23.49 -22.98 0.15
CA VAL A 789 -23.63 -22.93 1.60
C VAL A 789 -23.32 -24.32 2.17
N ALA A 790 -22.44 -24.36 3.17
CA ALA A 790 -22.11 -25.60 3.85
C ALA A 790 -23.30 -26.13 4.64
N ASP A 791 -23.62 -27.42 4.49
CA ASP A 791 -24.60 -28.10 5.30
C ASP A 791 -23.95 -28.54 6.61
N GLU A 792 -24.34 -27.94 7.72
CA GLU A 792 -23.78 -28.22 9.03
C GLU A 792 -23.98 -29.68 9.46
N GLN A 793 -25.12 -30.29 9.11
CA GLN A 793 -25.39 -31.69 9.42
C GLN A 793 -24.46 -32.64 8.67
N ALA A 794 -24.09 -32.30 7.44
CA ALA A 794 -23.12 -33.08 6.65
C ALA A 794 -21.71 -33.06 7.25
N MET A 795 -21.37 -32.03 8.01
CA MET A 795 -20.06 -31.87 8.63
C MET A 795 -19.92 -32.60 9.98
N VAL A 796 -21.01 -33.08 10.56
CA VAL A 796 -20.97 -33.80 11.83
C VAL A 796 -20.31 -35.17 11.60
N GLU A 797 -19.30 -35.46 12.40
CA GLU A 797 -18.65 -36.77 12.42
C GLU A 797 -19.39 -37.70 13.34
N ASP A 798 -19.98 -38.79 12.81
CA ASP A 798 -20.58 -39.85 13.59
C ASP A 798 -19.54 -40.69 14.32
N SER A 799 -18.30 -40.69 13.84
CA SER A 799 -17.20 -41.43 14.42
C SER A 799 -15.88 -40.62 14.33
N LYS A 800 -15.00 -40.89 15.27
CA LYS A 800 -13.65 -40.30 15.32
C LYS A 800 -12.59 -41.37 15.41
N LEU A 801 -11.44 -41.07 14.77
CA LEU A 801 -10.24 -41.92 14.83
C LEU A 801 -9.38 -41.48 16.02
N VAL A 802 -9.23 -42.39 17.01
CA VAL A 802 -8.41 -42.15 18.19
C VAL A 802 -7.11 -42.94 18.08
N VAL A 803 -5.99 -42.23 18.23
CA VAL A 803 -4.67 -42.86 18.33
C VAL A 803 -4.49 -43.45 19.72
N VAL A 804 -4.20 -44.75 19.81
CA VAL A 804 -3.97 -45.45 21.09
C VAL A 804 -2.46 -45.65 21.26
N GLN A 805 -1.97 -45.14 22.41
CA GLN A 805 -0.60 -45.32 22.86
C GLN A 805 -0.54 -46.15 24.09
N VAL A 806 0.51 -46.92 24.26
CA VAL A 806 0.89 -47.60 25.51
C VAL A 806 2.28 -47.10 25.86
N ASN A 807 2.43 -46.49 27.03
CA ASN A 807 3.67 -45.85 27.48
C ASN A 807 4.25 -44.89 26.45
N GLY A 808 3.39 -44.07 25.84
CA GLY A 808 3.77 -43.03 24.86
C GLY A 808 4.09 -43.55 23.45
N LYS A 809 4.04 -44.85 23.20
CA LYS A 809 4.27 -45.42 21.88
C LYS A 809 2.97 -45.80 21.20
N VAL A 810 2.77 -45.38 19.99
CA VAL A 810 1.59 -45.69 19.16
C VAL A 810 1.49 -47.19 18.97
N ARG A 811 0.34 -47.80 19.30
CA ARG A 811 0.08 -49.22 19.18
C ARG A 811 -1.04 -49.53 18.20
N ALA A 812 -2.05 -48.66 18.16
CA ALA A 812 -3.18 -48.84 17.24
C ALA A 812 -3.86 -47.50 16.98
N LYS A 813 -4.74 -47.51 15.98
CA LYS A 813 -5.73 -46.46 15.73
C LYS A 813 -7.09 -47.11 15.76
N ILE A 814 -8.00 -46.62 16.56
CA ILE A 814 -9.34 -47.16 16.73
C ILE A 814 -10.40 -46.16 16.32
N THR A 815 -11.48 -46.63 15.74
CA THR A 815 -12.65 -45.83 15.45
C THR A 815 -13.65 -45.92 16.57
N VAL A 816 -14.08 -44.79 17.10
CA VAL A 816 -15.05 -44.71 18.21
C VAL A 816 -16.17 -43.75 17.81
N SER A 817 -17.32 -43.82 18.47
CA SER A 817 -18.39 -42.83 18.31
C SER A 817 -17.88 -41.42 18.66
N ALA A 818 -18.34 -40.39 17.93
CA ALA A 818 -17.95 -39.01 18.18
C ALA A 818 -18.28 -38.51 19.58
N ASP A 819 -19.32 -39.06 20.19
CA ASP A 819 -19.82 -38.80 21.56
C ASP A 819 -19.33 -39.83 22.58
N ALA A 820 -18.40 -40.72 22.24
CA ALA A 820 -17.88 -41.74 23.13
C ALA A 820 -17.20 -41.13 24.36
N THR A 821 -17.52 -41.66 25.53
CA THR A 821 -16.85 -41.28 26.78
C THR A 821 -15.44 -41.88 26.85
N GLU A 822 -14.59 -41.35 27.75
CA GLU A 822 -13.28 -41.92 28.02
C GLU A 822 -13.32 -43.40 28.31
N GLU A 823 -14.31 -43.83 29.14
CA GLU A 823 -14.52 -45.21 29.51
C GLU A 823 -14.82 -46.08 28.29
N GLN A 824 -15.71 -45.60 27.40
CA GLN A 824 -16.05 -46.34 26.16
C GLN A 824 -14.84 -46.43 25.23
N VAL A 825 -14.04 -45.37 25.12
CA VAL A 825 -12.81 -45.37 24.28
C VAL A 825 -11.77 -46.34 24.85
N ARG A 826 -11.62 -46.38 26.19
CA ARG A 826 -10.73 -47.35 26.89
C ARG A 826 -11.17 -48.79 26.65
N ALA A 827 -12.45 -49.07 26.76
CA ALA A 827 -13.01 -50.39 26.50
C ALA A 827 -12.76 -50.86 25.08
N ARG A 828 -13.01 -49.96 24.09
CA ARG A 828 -12.76 -50.24 22.68
C ARG A 828 -11.28 -50.46 22.38
N ALA A 829 -10.39 -49.69 23.01
CA ALA A 829 -8.95 -49.86 22.88
C ALA A 829 -8.45 -51.19 23.42
N ALA A 830 -9.03 -51.66 24.56
CA ALA A 830 -8.69 -52.95 25.18
C ALA A 830 -9.08 -54.16 24.31
N GLU A 831 -10.09 -53.99 23.46
CA GLU A 831 -10.50 -55.03 22.49
C GLU A 831 -9.57 -55.13 21.26
N GLU A 832 -8.77 -54.11 21.01
CA GLU A 832 -7.85 -54.09 19.87
C GLU A 832 -6.66 -55.02 20.15
N HIS A 833 -6.45 -56.00 19.32
CA HIS A 833 -5.43 -57.03 19.50
C HIS A 833 -4.02 -56.44 19.69
N LEU A 834 -3.69 -55.39 18.90
CA LEU A 834 -2.37 -54.73 19.00
C LEU A 834 -2.16 -53.95 20.28
N VAL A 835 -3.22 -53.65 21.01
CA VAL A 835 -3.18 -52.97 22.32
C VAL A 835 -3.27 -53.97 23.46
N ALA A 836 -4.14 -54.97 23.31
CA ALA A 836 -4.44 -55.96 24.36
C ALA A 836 -3.20 -56.70 24.85
N LYS A 837 -2.28 -57.04 23.96
CA LYS A 837 -1.01 -57.71 24.30
C LYS A 837 -0.10 -56.87 25.22
N TYR A 838 -0.21 -55.58 25.25
CA TYR A 838 0.57 -54.70 26.12
C TYR A 838 -0.13 -54.43 27.46
N LEU A 839 -1.38 -54.81 27.58
CA LEU A 839 -2.18 -54.69 28.82
C LEU A 839 -2.23 -55.96 29.63
N ASP A 840 -1.79 -57.10 29.03
CA ASP A 840 -1.83 -58.41 29.68
C ASP A 840 -0.79 -58.50 30.81
N GLY A 841 -1.26 -58.81 32.02
CA GLY A 841 -0.43 -58.98 33.21
C GLY A 841 0.16 -57.68 33.79
N VAL A 842 -0.29 -56.53 33.36
CA VAL A 842 0.19 -55.24 33.85
C VAL A 842 -0.96 -54.37 34.36
N THR A 843 -0.64 -53.42 35.23
CA THR A 843 -1.64 -52.51 35.83
C THR A 843 -1.56 -51.16 35.10
N ILE A 844 -2.72 -50.59 34.69
CA ILE A 844 -2.81 -49.25 34.15
C ILE A 844 -2.64 -48.26 35.31
N ARG A 845 -1.56 -47.52 35.32
CA ARG A 845 -1.24 -46.55 36.38
C ARG A 845 -1.77 -45.14 36.09
N LYS A 846 -1.85 -44.74 34.82
CA LYS A 846 -2.35 -43.44 34.43
C LYS A 846 -2.97 -43.52 33.03
N VAL A 847 -4.01 -42.74 32.83
CA VAL A 847 -4.67 -42.58 31.54
C VAL A 847 -4.60 -41.12 31.15
N ILE A 848 -4.10 -40.85 29.93
CA ILE A 848 -4.10 -39.53 29.32
C ILE A 848 -5.04 -39.60 28.12
N TYR A 849 -6.14 -38.89 28.19
CA TYR A 849 -7.15 -38.89 27.16
C TYR A 849 -7.39 -37.48 26.59
N VAL A 850 -7.24 -37.34 25.30
CA VAL A 850 -7.64 -36.14 24.55
C VAL A 850 -8.82 -36.54 23.68
N PRO A 851 -10.04 -36.05 23.98
CA PRO A 851 -11.26 -36.45 23.31
C PRO A 851 -11.13 -36.38 21.78
N GLY A 852 -11.45 -37.50 21.10
CA GLY A 852 -11.44 -37.60 19.66
C GLY A 852 -10.06 -37.57 19.00
N LYS A 853 -8.97 -37.63 19.77
CA LYS A 853 -7.60 -37.55 19.22
C LYS A 853 -6.66 -38.65 19.74
N LEU A 854 -6.53 -38.78 21.04
CA LEU A 854 -5.48 -39.60 21.66
C LEU A 854 -5.94 -40.26 22.93
N LEU A 855 -5.61 -41.54 23.09
CA LEU A 855 -5.64 -42.26 24.35
C LEU A 855 -4.25 -42.83 24.61
N ASN A 856 -3.61 -42.44 25.70
CA ASN A 856 -2.34 -42.98 26.14
C ASN A 856 -2.52 -43.69 27.46
N LEU A 857 -2.24 -45.00 27.45
CA LEU A 857 -2.32 -45.87 28.63
C LEU A 857 -0.90 -46.05 29.21
N VAL A 858 -0.66 -45.51 30.39
CA VAL A 858 0.62 -45.66 31.08
C VAL A 858 0.49 -46.91 31.97
N VAL A 859 1.27 -47.92 31.68
CA VAL A 859 1.23 -49.24 32.38
C VAL A 859 2.58 -49.58 33.02
N GLY A 860 2.52 -50.42 34.09
CA GLY A 860 3.73 -50.85 34.75
C GLY A 860 3.50 -51.93 35.78
#